data_1d29c12ae9c71f60cde6946dd5149ae1
#
_entry.id   1d29c12ae9c71f60cde6946dd5149ae1
#
_cell.length_a   1.000
_cell.length_b   1.000
_cell.length_c   1.000
_cell.angle_alpha   90.00
_cell.angle_beta   90.00
_cell.angle_gamma   90.00
#
_symmetry.space_group_name_H-M   'P 1'
#
loop_
_entity.id
_entity.type
_entity.pdbx_description
1 polymer ?
#
loop_
_entity_poly.entity_id
_entity_poly.type
_entity_poly.pdbx_seq_one_letter_code
_entity_poly.pdbx_strand_id
1 'polypeptide(L)'
;TRVRSSAASDVYKRQALGYEKQLIEWEITEKEASLSVRLKPIRYMLKEVRVIGKGEDPAYYIMRNAIARAPYHRRKVKEYFSEVYSRGNFRIDNLPRILKWGKTGREVFDTIKGKTLLMESVMDIKFQSPNRYKRNILAFNTTIPEEIGPEKALNVVTSSIYDPDILGILSPLSPGAFSSYKFRLEDSYREGERMINKIEVQSKIKNNRLWNGWIYIADEEWCVVGFDFSYNVKGFSAQMQVGFNEIAAAIFLPTSYNIAIGMDMMGLEGEAKYFSSVKYKELQIDTIQLTLATEDTSIRKRAVSKKEQKIRHKIQELSEKEDLTNRQAYELARLSQRLQEWPLSDSVSPYQIPLRRLKDSVTVDTMVTKRDSLYWQKIRTVPLLEEEIKSYEGRDSLRKFMEKVFGPPDTVPNKADMIFSKIMLGDTFALDNRKRVGLEVGGLWEIFPQYNVVDGLWIGQNVQLHIYMNKGKKISFGPSLYYGTARKTLLWKMNANWLYAPMSRGQWELDFGEMSEDYGHAGEGALFENSISSFFFQKLRKNFIRFYERRFIHLKHSIDIANGLTFAVEGQYERRDLLRNHISRKNIEPNDPVLEGGVDMPENTSLIAGIRLTYTPCYFFTVKNHQKQYERSAWPTFSIGYVRGLPTDATYTSRFERLDIGIKQNIKLGLFDSFSYSVNAGQFLSRKEIYFPDYMHFTTIGWVYSTDRFSEDFFLGEYYAWHTKDKWLRGAINYNSAFLLLKRLPFMQNMTFDEGIHGRYLWTPEIGNYMECGYSIGLQEYSRLGVFVGFNRHGYQEIKVRMALPLQVKEFKKIFQEYTK
;
A
#
# COMPACT_ATOMS: atom_id res chain seq x y z
N THR A 1 19.08 35.35 50.07
CA THR A 1 19.70 36.15 48.99
C THR A 1 19.04 35.75 47.67
N ARG A 2 18.09 36.57 47.19
CA ARG A 2 17.50 36.46 45.89
C ARG A 2 18.53 36.84 44.85
N VAL A 3 19.06 35.86 44.10
CA VAL A 3 19.77 36.15 42.88
C VAL A 3 18.72 36.50 41.85
N ARG A 4 18.63 37.78 41.50
CA ARG A 4 17.94 38.22 40.29
C ARG A 4 18.75 37.70 39.10
N SER A 5 18.29 36.69 38.38
CA SER A 5 18.84 36.38 37.08
C SER A 5 18.48 37.53 36.13
N SER A 6 19.50 38.29 35.79
CA SER A 6 19.43 39.27 34.69
C SER A 6 19.08 38.52 33.39
N ALA A 7 18.23 39.15 32.60
CA ALA A 7 17.91 38.92 31.19
C ALA A 7 18.34 37.60 30.61
N ALA A 8 17.36 36.76 30.30
CA ALA A 8 17.55 35.49 29.59
C ALA A 8 18.31 35.76 28.29
N SER A 9 19.55 35.32 28.19
CA SER A 9 20.24 35.18 26.92
C SER A 9 19.69 34.01 26.20
N ASP A 10 18.88 34.23 25.16
CA ASP A 10 18.40 33.15 24.29
C ASP A 10 19.54 32.74 23.34
N VAL A 11 20.03 31.53 23.49
CA VAL A 11 21.03 30.94 22.58
C VAL A 11 20.34 30.31 21.40
N TYR A 12 20.41 30.94 20.24
CA TYR A 12 19.91 30.36 18.98
C TYR A 12 21.07 29.64 18.28
N LYS A 13 20.90 28.32 18.09
CA LYS A 13 21.84 27.50 17.31
C LYS A 13 21.26 27.28 15.92
N ARG A 14 21.94 27.79 14.88
CA ARG A 14 21.69 27.41 13.49
C ARG A 14 22.83 26.53 13.00
N GLN A 15 22.53 25.42 12.37
CA GLN A 15 23.53 24.46 11.92
C GLN A 15 23.50 24.34 10.39
N ALA A 16 24.71 24.52 9.80
CA ALA A 16 24.96 24.19 8.40
C ALA A 16 26.18 23.26 8.35
N LEU A 17 26.02 22.08 7.77
CA LEU A 17 27.08 21.10 7.67
C LEU A 17 28.19 21.61 6.74
N GLY A 18 29.47 21.41 7.12
CA GLY A 18 30.61 21.84 6.32
C GLY A 18 31.08 23.29 6.57
N TYR A 19 30.60 23.96 7.62
CA TYR A 19 31.01 25.30 8.02
C TYR A 19 31.53 25.33 9.44
N GLU A 20 32.48 26.24 9.68
CA GLU A 20 33.10 26.46 11.01
C GLU A 20 32.03 26.94 12.01
N LYS A 21 32.15 26.45 13.26
CA LYS A 21 31.33 26.94 14.36
C LYS A 21 31.71 28.37 14.69
N GLN A 22 30.75 29.28 14.58
CA GLN A 22 30.92 30.68 15.01
C GLN A 22 29.99 30.95 16.20
N LEU A 23 30.52 31.50 17.25
CA LEU A 23 29.78 32.04 18.38
C LEU A 23 29.74 33.55 18.22
N ILE A 24 28.54 34.09 18.10
CA ILE A 24 28.33 35.52 17.98
C ILE A 24 27.51 35.97 19.19
N GLU A 25 28.13 36.73 20.05
CA GLU A 25 27.42 37.40 21.15
C GLU A 25 26.90 38.74 20.64
N TRP A 26 25.63 38.97 20.81
CA TRP A 26 24.99 40.20 20.33
C TRP A 26 23.96 40.70 21.33
N GLU A 27 24.05 41.99 21.64
CA GLU A 27 23.10 42.69 22.49
C GLU A 27 21.98 43.27 21.63
N ILE A 28 20.75 42.89 21.89
CA ILE A 28 19.58 43.40 21.15
C ILE A 28 19.22 44.75 21.75
N THR A 29 19.56 45.83 21.07
CA THR A 29 19.24 47.20 21.42
C THR A 29 18.00 47.76 20.75
N GLU A 30 17.50 47.11 19.70
CA GLU A 30 16.33 47.54 18.90
C GLU A 30 15.26 46.47 18.82
N LYS A 31 13.99 46.87 18.59
CA LYS A 31 12.83 45.97 18.51
C LYS A 31 12.90 45.01 17.34
N GLU A 32 13.60 45.34 16.28
CA GLU A 32 13.87 44.51 15.14
C GLU A 32 15.33 44.67 14.73
N ALA A 33 16.09 43.60 14.85
CA ALA A 33 17.46 43.55 14.40
C ALA A 33 17.74 42.35 13.51
N SER A 34 18.32 42.58 12.35
CA SER A 34 18.72 41.53 11.42
C SER A 34 20.22 41.29 11.52
N LEU A 35 20.64 40.07 11.84
CA LEU A 35 22.03 39.64 11.86
C LEU A 35 22.34 38.83 10.61
N SER A 36 23.21 39.35 9.75
CA SER A 36 23.74 38.61 8.59
C SER A 36 25.05 37.91 8.99
N VAL A 37 25.02 36.60 9.01
CA VAL A 37 26.17 35.76 9.36
C VAL A 37 26.74 35.11 8.12
N ARG A 38 28.02 35.38 7.80
CA ARG A 38 28.76 34.66 6.75
C ARG A 38 29.53 33.52 7.41
N LEU A 39 29.10 32.31 7.17
CA LEU A 39 29.77 31.11 7.63
C LEU A 39 31.03 30.87 6.79
N LYS A 40 32.11 30.48 7.41
CA LYS A 40 33.35 30.09 6.74
C LYS A 40 33.31 28.60 6.45
N PRO A 41 33.47 28.15 5.19
CA PRO A 41 33.56 26.73 4.89
C PRO A 41 34.78 26.12 5.58
N ILE A 42 34.63 24.95 6.14
CA ILE A 42 35.74 24.20 6.72
C ILE A 42 36.61 23.69 5.56
N ARG A 43 37.80 24.23 5.44
CA ARG A 43 38.80 23.74 4.47
C ARG A 43 39.85 22.94 5.25
N TYR A 44 39.96 21.65 4.97
CA TYR A 44 41.00 20.81 5.54
C TYR A 44 41.88 20.23 4.47
N MET A 45 43.19 20.19 4.73
CA MET A 45 44.11 19.37 3.94
C MET A 45 43.87 17.91 4.32
N LEU A 46 43.63 17.09 3.31
CA LEU A 46 43.54 15.65 3.44
C LEU A 46 44.83 15.12 4.07
N LYS A 47 44.78 14.63 5.31
CA LYS A 47 45.79 13.70 5.80
C LYS A 47 45.54 12.40 5.05
N GLU A 48 46.68 11.85 4.57
CA GLU A 48 46.89 10.62 3.86
C GLU A 48 45.68 9.67 3.85
N VAL A 49 44.95 9.64 2.72
CA VAL A 49 43.92 8.65 2.48
C VAL A 49 44.63 7.30 2.40
N ARG A 50 44.36 6.41 3.35
CA ARG A 50 44.81 5.03 3.29
C ARG A 50 44.17 4.41 2.03
N VAL A 51 44.93 4.34 0.97
CA VAL A 51 44.54 3.61 -0.25
C VAL A 51 44.54 2.12 0.10
N ILE A 52 43.37 1.62 0.42
CA ILE A 52 43.15 0.21 0.67
C ILE A 52 43.09 -0.49 -0.67
N GLY A 53 43.93 -1.47 -0.82
CA GLY A 53 44.35 -2.14 -2.06
C GLY A 53 43.28 -2.38 -3.12
N LYS A 54 43.71 -2.34 -4.40
CA LYS A 54 43.01 -2.61 -5.66
C LYS A 54 42.22 -1.45 -6.32
N GLY A 55 42.52 -0.17 -6.04
CA GLY A 55 41.89 0.93 -6.79
C GLY A 55 40.39 1.14 -6.50
N GLU A 56 39.88 0.58 -5.42
CA GLU A 56 38.50 0.84 -4.96
C GLU A 56 38.44 2.16 -4.18
N ASP A 57 37.36 2.94 -4.42
CA ASP A 57 37.16 4.22 -3.72
C ASP A 57 37.03 3.99 -2.20
N PRO A 58 37.71 4.78 -1.34
CA PRO A 58 37.65 4.65 0.12
C PRO A 58 36.23 4.71 0.71
N ALA A 59 35.31 5.36 0.01
CA ALA A 59 33.88 5.36 0.38
C ALA A 59 33.29 3.97 0.57
N TYR A 60 33.76 2.97 -0.20
CA TYR A 60 33.24 1.61 -0.06
C TYR A 60 33.62 0.95 1.27
N TYR A 61 34.82 1.22 1.77
CA TYR A 61 35.24 0.75 3.10
C TYR A 61 34.34 1.37 4.19
N ILE A 62 34.17 2.70 4.13
CA ILE A 62 33.34 3.43 5.10
C ILE A 62 31.89 2.94 5.06
N MET A 63 31.32 2.80 3.86
CA MET A 63 29.95 2.35 3.68
C MET A 63 29.74 0.89 4.08
N ARG A 64 30.72 0.00 3.88
CA ARG A 64 30.64 -1.39 4.38
C ARG A 64 30.52 -1.44 5.90
N ASN A 65 31.32 -0.65 6.59
CA ASN A 65 31.28 -0.53 8.05
C ASN A 65 29.95 0.10 8.54
N ALA A 66 29.48 1.17 7.88
CA ALA A 66 28.23 1.83 8.26
C ALA A 66 27.03 0.92 8.02
N ILE A 67 26.96 0.22 6.88
CA ILE A 67 25.88 -0.74 6.57
C ILE A 67 25.88 -1.93 7.54
N ALA A 68 27.08 -2.46 7.85
CA ALA A 68 27.22 -3.58 8.79
C ALA A 68 26.73 -3.21 10.20
N ARG A 69 26.96 -1.96 10.64
CA ARG A 69 26.56 -1.44 11.96
C ARG A 69 25.19 -0.75 11.99
N ALA A 70 24.54 -0.55 10.84
CA ALA A 70 23.23 0.09 10.77
C ALA A 70 22.16 -0.56 11.69
N PRO A 71 22.04 -1.90 11.79
CA PRO A 71 21.12 -2.54 12.73
C PRO A 71 21.43 -2.23 14.19
N TYR A 72 22.70 -2.07 14.53
CA TYR A 72 23.14 -1.67 15.87
C TYR A 72 22.72 -0.22 16.20
N HIS A 73 23.05 0.72 15.32
CA HIS A 73 22.66 2.12 15.50
C HIS A 73 21.16 2.32 15.58
N ARG A 74 20.38 1.53 14.86
CA ARG A 74 18.91 1.55 14.88
C ARG A 74 18.34 1.20 16.27
N ARG A 75 19.01 0.37 17.05
CA ARG A 75 18.53 -0.16 18.34
C ARG A 75 19.28 0.29 19.58
N LYS A 76 20.36 1.04 19.40
CA LYS A 76 21.19 1.57 20.49
C LYS A 76 20.37 2.35 21.52
N VAL A 77 19.28 2.98 21.10
CA VAL A 77 18.34 3.68 21.98
C VAL A 77 17.17 2.80 22.31
N LYS A 78 16.95 2.56 23.61
CA LYS A 78 15.84 1.77 24.13
C LYS A 78 14.56 2.58 24.23
N GLU A 79 14.66 3.79 24.78
CA GLU A 79 13.52 4.69 24.95
C GLU A 79 14.00 6.14 24.90
N TYR A 80 13.20 7.03 24.31
CA TYR A 80 13.40 8.47 24.44
C TYR A 80 12.08 9.22 24.52
N PHE A 81 12.12 10.39 25.14
CA PHE A 81 11.07 11.39 25.11
C PHE A 81 11.61 12.64 24.40
N SER A 82 10.85 13.15 23.42
CA SER A 82 11.24 14.32 22.64
C SER A 82 10.04 15.23 22.38
N GLU A 83 10.33 16.52 22.35
CA GLU A 83 9.42 17.55 21.87
C GLU A 83 9.77 17.88 20.43
N VAL A 84 8.76 17.90 19.56
CA VAL A 84 8.91 18.10 18.12
C VAL A 84 8.05 19.29 17.71
N TYR A 85 8.69 20.29 17.11
CA TYR A 85 8.02 21.34 16.36
C TYR A 85 8.09 20.99 14.88
N SER A 86 6.96 21.04 14.18
CA SER A 86 6.90 20.78 12.74
C SER A 86 6.11 21.88 12.05
N ARG A 87 6.57 22.28 10.88
CA ARG A 87 5.91 23.22 9.98
C ARG A 87 5.93 22.70 8.57
N GLY A 88 4.76 22.62 7.96
CA GLY A 88 4.59 22.28 6.57
C GLY A 88 3.86 23.39 5.82
N ASN A 89 4.32 23.74 4.63
CA ASN A 89 3.57 24.57 3.72
C ASN A 89 3.45 23.89 2.36
N PHE A 90 2.39 24.19 1.65
CA PHE A 90 2.20 23.72 0.28
C PHE A 90 1.48 24.79 -0.55
N ARG A 91 1.80 24.79 -1.85
CA ARG A 91 1.21 25.66 -2.85
C ARG A 91 0.78 24.82 -4.04
N ILE A 92 -0.43 25.08 -4.53
CA ILE A 92 -0.96 24.45 -5.73
C ILE A 92 -1.02 25.50 -6.83
N ASP A 93 -0.28 25.27 -7.90
CA ASP A 93 -0.20 26.19 -9.04
C ASP A 93 -1.14 25.78 -10.17
N ASN A 94 -1.41 24.46 -10.31
CA ASN A 94 -2.36 23.93 -11.28
C ASN A 94 -3.02 22.62 -10.81
N LEU A 95 -4.23 22.34 -11.30
CA LEU A 95 -4.95 21.08 -11.08
C LEU A 95 -5.38 20.43 -12.40
N PRO A 96 -5.50 19.11 -12.47
CA PRO A 96 -6.06 18.40 -13.61
C PRO A 96 -7.45 18.94 -14.01
N ARG A 97 -7.76 18.96 -15.31
CA ARG A 97 -9.04 19.48 -15.82
C ARG A 97 -10.25 18.81 -15.21
N ILE A 98 -10.15 17.52 -14.86
CA ILE A 98 -11.25 16.75 -14.25
C ILE A 98 -11.61 17.28 -12.85
N LEU A 99 -10.63 17.73 -12.07
CA LEU A 99 -10.84 18.31 -10.72
C LEU A 99 -11.35 19.76 -10.78
N LYS A 100 -11.22 20.43 -11.92
CA LYS A 100 -11.79 21.76 -12.21
C LYS A 100 -13.19 21.68 -12.82
N TRP A 101 -13.77 20.49 -12.90
CA TRP A 101 -15.07 20.31 -13.54
C TRP A 101 -16.19 20.88 -12.67
N GLY A 102 -17.09 21.61 -13.31
CA GLY A 102 -18.16 22.33 -12.63
C GLY A 102 -17.78 23.76 -12.17
N LYS A 103 -18.78 24.52 -11.79
CA LYS A 103 -18.61 25.90 -11.31
C LYS A 103 -17.85 25.95 -10.00
N THR A 104 -18.27 25.15 -9.04
CA THR A 104 -17.69 25.05 -7.69
C THR A 104 -16.22 24.65 -7.72
N GLY A 105 -15.85 23.64 -8.49
CA GLY A 105 -14.44 23.20 -8.60
C GLY A 105 -13.52 24.27 -9.15
N ARG A 106 -13.98 25.08 -10.12
CA ARG A 106 -13.22 26.23 -10.63
C ARG A 106 -13.09 27.33 -9.60
N GLU A 107 -14.16 27.73 -8.93
CA GLU A 107 -14.14 28.79 -7.93
C GLU A 107 -13.21 28.45 -6.75
N VAL A 108 -13.23 27.20 -6.28
CA VAL A 108 -12.32 26.70 -5.23
C VAL A 108 -10.89 26.77 -5.71
N PHE A 109 -10.61 26.23 -6.90
CA PHE A 109 -9.25 26.26 -7.44
C PHE A 109 -8.73 27.68 -7.63
N ASP A 110 -9.51 28.59 -8.24
CA ASP A 110 -9.10 29.98 -8.46
C ASP A 110 -8.84 30.73 -7.14
N THR A 111 -9.50 30.31 -6.05
CA THR A 111 -9.30 30.88 -4.73
C THR A 111 -7.99 30.42 -4.09
N ILE A 112 -7.58 29.15 -4.27
CA ILE A 112 -6.38 28.59 -3.64
C ILE A 112 -5.13 28.63 -4.53
N LYS A 113 -5.30 28.85 -5.83
CA LYS A 113 -4.21 28.85 -6.83
C LYS A 113 -3.10 29.84 -6.45
N GLY A 114 -1.87 29.33 -6.41
CA GLY A 114 -0.68 30.13 -6.11
C GLY A 114 -0.58 30.63 -4.66
N LYS A 115 -1.57 30.30 -3.80
CA LYS A 115 -1.51 30.65 -2.38
C LYS A 115 -0.77 29.58 -1.60
N THR A 116 0.10 30.02 -0.70
CA THR A 116 0.76 29.14 0.26
C THR A 116 -0.21 28.81 1.39
N LEU A 117 -0.45 27.53 1.61
CA LEU A 117 -1.23 26.99 2.72
C LEU A 117 -0.27 26.44 3.76
N LEU A 118 -0.52 26.70 5.05
CA LEU A 118 0.41 26.44 6.14
C LEU A 118 -0.22 25.53 7.20
N MET A 119 0.63 24.69 7.78
CA MET A 119 0.29 23.83 8.91
C MET A 119 1.46 23.83 9.90
N GLU A 120 1.21 24.11 11.16
CA GLU A 120 2.17 24.02 12.24
C GLU A 120 1.68 23.07 13.33
N SER A 121 2.57 22.31 13.92
CA SER A 121 2.25 21.43 15.04
C SER A 121 3.38 21.34 16.04
N VAL A 122 3.00 21.21 17.32
CA VAL A 122 3.90 20.84 18.42
C VAL A 122 3.41 19.54 19.00
N MET A 123 4.30 18.59 19.13
CA MET A 123 3.95 17.27 19.66
C MET A 123 5.06 16.71 20.56
N ASP A 124 4.64 15.97 21.56
CA ASP A 124 5.52 15.10 22.32
C ASP A 124 5.57 13.71 21.68
N ILE A 125 6.77 13.18 21.54
CA ILE A 125 6.98 11.83 21.03
C ILE A 125 7.69 10.99 22.08
N LYS A 126 7.04 9.93 22.53
CA LYS A 126 7.68 8.88 23.30
C LYS A 126 7.98 7.70 22.40
N PHE A 127 9.25 7.41 22.20
CA PHE A 127 9.75 6.26 21.46
C PHE A 127 10.08 5.11 22.40
N GLN A 128 9.79 3.90 22.01
CA GLN A 128 10.21 2.67 22.66
C GLN A 128 10.66 1.67 21.58
N SER A 129 11.92 1.23 21.69
CA SER A 129 12.50 0.24 20.78
C SER A 129 11.64 -1.03 20.68
N PRO A 130 11.52 -1.66 19.53
CA PRO A 130 12.21 -1.31 18.28
C PRO A 130 11.49 -0.25 17.41
N ASN A 131 10.18 0.02 17.59
CA ASN A 131 9.40 0.82 16.65
C ASN A 131 8.04 1.26 17.20
N ARG A 132 7.93 1.44 18.52
CA ARG A 132 6.70 1.96 19.14
C ARG A 132 6.83 3.45 19.35
N TYR A 133 5.87 4.20 18.79
CA TYR A 133 5.78 5.64 18.99
C TYR A 133 4.44 5.98 19.62
N LYS A 134 4.48 6.81 20.67
CA LYS A 134 3.29 7.47 21.20
C LYS A 134 3.45 8.95 20.93
N ARG A 135 2.56 9.51 20.14
CA ARG A 135 2.52 10.93 19.81
C ARG A 135 1.41 11.60 20.58
N ASN A 136 1.70 12.69 21.26
CA ASN A 136 0.72 13.57 21.89
C ASN A 136 0.80 14.95 21.27
N ILE A 137 -0.23 15.36 20.54
CA ILE A 137 -0.27 16.64 19.84
C ILE A 137 -0.73 17.72 20.84
N LEU A 138 0.18 18.63 21.18
CA LEU A 138 -0.01 19.68 22.18
C LEU A 138 -0.56 20.98 21.60
N ALA A 139 -0.18 21.28 20.35
CA ALA A 139 -0.65 22.44 19.63
C ALA A 139 -0.69 22.18 18.14
N PHE A 140 -1.72 22.70 17.49
CA PHE A 140 -1.90 22.63 16.06
C PHE A 140 -2.49 23.94 15.53
N ASN A 141 -1.91 24.45 14.45
CA ASN A 141 -2.40 25.65 13.78
C ASN A 141 -2.30 25.46 12.27
N THR A 142 -3.32 25.85 11.54
CA THR A 142 -3.36 25.66 10.09
C THR A 142 -4.14 26.79 9.41
N THR A 143 -3.72 27.12 8.20
CA THR A 143 -4.49 27.99 7.28
C THR A 143 -5.32 27.17 6.28
N ILE A 144 -5.17 25.84 6.31
CA ILE A 144 -6.00 24.92 5.54
C ILE A 144 -7.38 24.83 6.19
N PRO A 145 -8.45 24.72 5.41
CA PRO A 145 -9.80 24.52 5.96
C PRO A 145 -9.89 23.30 6.88
N GLU A 146 -10.71 23.38 7.92
CA GLU A 146 -10.74 22.53 9.11
C GLU A 146 -10.97 21.01 8.92
N GLU A 147 -11.06 20.51 7.68
CA GLU A 147 -11.21 19.06 7.42
C GLU A 147 -9.93 18.24 7.67
N ILE A 148 -8.80 18.91 7.85
CA ILE A 148 -7.53 18.26 8.21
C ILE A 148 -7.32 18.37 9.71
N GLY A 149 -7.74 17.34 10.44
CA GLY A 149 -7.52 17.27 11.88
C GLY A 149 -6.03 17.13 12.25
N PRO A 150 -5.69 17.49 13.50
CA PRO A 150 -4.30 17.44 13.98
C PRO A 150 -3.66 16.06 13.87
N GLU A 151 -4.43 14.97 13.90
CA GLU A 151 -3.96 13.60 13.74
C GLU A 151 -3.41 13.30 12.34
N LYS A 152 -3.79 14.08 11.33
CA LYS A 152 -3.30 14.00 9.94
C LYS A 152 -2.04 14.84 9.70
N ALA A 153 -1.52 15.53 10.74
CA ALA A 153 -0.27 16.27 10.61
C ALA A 153 0.88 15.37 10.12
N LEU A 154 1.61 15.86 9.12
CA LEU A 154 2.73 15.15 8.52
C LEU A 154 3.75 14.76 9.60
N ASN A 155 4.10 13.48 9.65
CA ASN A 155 5.08 12.96 10.58
C ASN A 155 6.19 12.21 9.84
N VAL A 156 7.25 12.90 9.52
CA VAL A 156 8.46 12.32 8.92
C VAL A 156 9.48 11.91 9.98
N VAL A 157 9.37 12.46 11.19
CA VAL A 157 10.33 12.31 12.29
C VAL A 157 10.47 10.88 12.80
N THR A 158 9.46 10.02 12.56
CA THR A 158 9.51 8.59 12.94
C THR A 158 10.24 7.71 11.93
N SER A 159 10.65 8.24 10.78
CA SER A 159 11.46 7.52 9.78
C SER A 159 12.93 7.56 10.16
N SER A 160 13.66 6.48 9.92
CA SER A 160 15.09 6.38 10.21
C SER A 160 15.89 6.01 8.96
N ILE A 161 17.06 6.63 8.79
CA ILE A 161 18.00 6.25 7.71
C ILE A 161 18.52 4.82 7.85
N TYR A 162 18.51 4.28 9.07
CA TYR A 162 18.91 2.91 9.37
C TYR A 162 17.83 1.86 9.08
N ASP A 163 16.62 2.30 8.68
CA ASP A 163 15.59 1.40 8.17
C ASP A 163 15.89 0.98 6.73
N PRO A 164 15.36 -0.13 6.23
CA PRO A 164 15.61 -0.58 4.85
C PRO A 164 15.21 0.45 3.79
N ASP A 165 14.23 1.28 4.10
CA ASP A 165 13.76 2.37 3.24
C ASP A 165 13.44 3.62 4.05
N ILE A 166 13.56 4.77 3.40
CA ILE A 166 13.17 6.08 3.91
C ILE A 166 11.99 6.55 3.03
N LEU A 167 10.79 6.61 3.60
CA LEU A 167 9.58 7.01 2.87
C LEU A 167 9.32 6.19 1.58
N GLY A 168 9.63 4.89 1.61
CA GLY A 168 9.46 3.98 0.46
C GLY A 168 10.58 4.03 -0.58
N ILE A 169 11.65 4.79 -0.32
CA ILE A 169 12.85 4.86 -1.18
C ILE A 169 14.00 4.14 -0.50
N LEU A 170 14.71 3.27 -1.21
CA LEU A 170 15.77 2.43 -0.65
C LEU A 170 16.82 3.26 0.10
N SER A 171 17.07 2.91 1.36
CA SER A 171 18.14 3.57 2.14
C SER A 171 19.52 3.18 1.62
N PRO A 172 20.48 4.13 1.49
CA PRO A 172 21.88 3.83 1.20
C PRO A 172 22.57 2.97 2.27
N LEU A 173 21.98 2.86 3.45
CA LEU A 173 22.44 1.98 4.53
C LEU A 173 21.70 0.64 4.59
N SER A 174 20.82 0.37 3.64
CA SER A 174 20.19 -0.96 3.54
C SER A 174 21.24 -2.04 3.22
N PRO A 175 21.05 -3.29 3.66
CA PRO A 175 22.00 -4.37 3.35
C PRO A 175 22.28 -4.53 1.86
N GLY A 176 21.27 -4.30 1.00
CA GLY A 176 21.39 -4.41 -0.45
C GLY A 176 21.92 -3.17 -1.18
N ALA A 177 22.36 -2.12 -0.48
CA ALA A 177 22.70 -0.82 -1.07
C ALA A 177 23.79 -0.91 -2.16
N PHE A 178 24.79 -1.78 -2.01
CA PHE A 178 25.85 -1.93 -2.99
C PHE A 178 25.39 -2.42 -4.37
N SER A 179 24.25 -3.07 -4.46
CA SER A 179 23.68 -3.45 -5.77
C SER A 179 23.06 -2.24 -6.50
N SER A 180 22.58 -1.24 -5.75
CA SER A 180 21.76 -0.14 -6.25
C SER A 180 22.49 1.19 -6.31
N TYR A 181 23.53 1.38 -5.48
CA TYR A 181 24.27 2.63 -5.36
C TYR A 181 25.75 2.47 -5.71
N LYS A 182 26.37 3.56 -6.19
CA LYS A 182 27.80 3.82 -6.23
C LYS A 182 28.11 4.82 -5.14
N PHE A 183 29.26 4.69 -4.53
CA PHE A 183 29.75 5.55 -3.48
C PHE A 183 31.08 6.15 -3.87
N ARG A 184 31.27 7.42 -3.61
CA ARG A 184 32.52 8.16 -3.85
C ARG A 184 32.81 9.04 -2.65
N LEU A 185 34.02 8.96 -2.13
CA LEU A 185 34.47 9.88 -1.09
C LEU A 185 34.71 11.25 -1.71
N GLU A 186 33.96 12.25 -1.30
CA GLU A 186 34.08 13.61 -1.80
C GLU A 186 35.04 14.42 -0.92
N ASP A 187 34.91 14.30 0.39
CA ASP A 187 35.72 15.07 1.34
C ASP A 187 35.73 14.34 2.70
N SER A 188 36.77 14.67 3.53
CA SER A 188 36.87 14.26 4.91
C SER A 188 37.34 15.45 5.75
N TYR A 189 36.58 15.83 6.74
CA TYR A 189 36.86 16.96 7.58
C TYR A 189 36.71 16.61 9.07
N ARG A 190 37.36 17.40 9.91
CA ARG A 190 37.35 17.19 11.34
C ARG A 190 36.32 18.11 12.02
N GLU A 191 35.43 17.54 12.81
CA GLU A 191 34.50 18.28 13.65
C GLU A 191 34.73 17.90 15.12
N GLY A 192 35.37 18.84 15.88
CA GLY A 192 35.87 18.54 17.21
C GLY A 192 36.99 17.51 17.18
N GLU A 193 36.80 16.42 17.88
CA GLU A 193 37.77 15.31 17.91
C GLU A 193 37.50 14.24 16.84
N ARG A 194 36.38 14.32 16.12
CA ARG A 194 35.95 13.29 15.15
C ARG A 194 36.24 13.67 13.71
N MET A 195 36.59 12.67 12.93
CA MET A 195 36.66 12.76 11.48
C MET A 195 35.29 12.46 10.90
N ILE A 196 34.79 13.34 10.03
CA ILE A 196 33.52 13.20 9.31
C ILE A 196 33.85 13.00 7.83
N ASN A 197 33.35 11.91 7.26
CA ASN A 197 33.50 11.57 5.86
C ASN A 197 32.24 11.96 5.08
N LYS A 198 32.39 12.86 4.11
CA LYS A 198 31.35 13.26 3.17
C LYS A 198 31.39 12.33 1.96
N ILE A 199 30.37 11.50 1.80
CA ILE A 199 30.30 10.49 0.75
C ILE A 199 29.17 10.83 -0.20
N GLU A 200 29.50 10.92 -1.48
CA GLU A 200 28.51 11.02 -2.54
C GLU A 200 27.83 9.66 -2.73
N VAL A 201 26.52 9.69 -2.69
CA VAL A 201 25.64 8.56 -2.98
C VAL A 201 25.04 8.78 -4.37
N GLN A 202 25.37 7.94 -5.30
CA GLN A 202 24.87 7.99 -6.67
C GLN A 202 24.13 6.71 -7.02
N SER A 203 22.89 6.83 -7.50
CA SER A 203 22.13 5.68 -7.99
C SER A 203 22.81 5.06 -9.22
N LYS A 204 23.04 3.73 -9.22
CA LYS A 204 23.58 3.02 -10.38
C LYS A 204 22.64 3.05 -11.59
N ILE A 205 21.37 3.19 -11.31
CA ILE A 205 20.30 3.22 -12.29
C ILE A 205 19.44 4.43 -11.96
N LYS A 206 19.17 5.28 -12.96
CA LYS A 206 18.24 6.40 -12.80
C LYS A 206 16.83 5.85 -12.53
N ASN A 207 16.42 5.86 -11.29
CA ASN A 207 15.17 5.27 -10.85
C ASN A 207 14.45 6.18 -9.87
N ASN A 208 13.14 5.97 -9.85
CA ASN A 208 12.20 6.64 -8.97
C ASN A 208 12.15 6.09 -7.52
N ARG A 209 13.05 5.22 -7.11
CA ARG A 209 13.10 4.65 -5.76
C ARG A 209 14.51 4.60 -5.20
N LEU A 210 15.40 5.46 -5.73
CA LEU A 210 16.78 5.57 -5.29
C LEU A 210 17.15 7.04 -5.05
N TRP A 211 17.84 7.27 -3.95
CA TRP A 211 18.36 8.58 -3.57
C TRP A 211 19.65 8.91 -4.33
N ASN A 212 19.89 10.19 -4.55
CA ASN A 212 21.19 10.75 -4.93
C ASN A 212 21.53 11.88 -3.96
N GLY A 213 22.80 12.16 -3.75
CA GLY A 213 23.23 13.25 -2.88
C GLY A 213 24.36 12.83 -1.96
N TRP A 214 24.36 13.30 -0.74
CA TRP A 214 25.48 13.13 0.19
C TRP A 214 25.04 12.55 1.52
N ILE A 215 25.89 11.65 2.06
CA ILE A 215 25.78 11.15 3.43
C ILE A 215 27.07 11.49 4.18
N TYR A 216 26.90 11.89 5.43
CA TYR A 216 27.99 12.25 6.31
C TYR A 216 28.13 11.19 7.40
N ILE A 217 29.29 10.54 7.49
CA ILE A 217 29.54 9.42 8.40
C ILE A 217 30.73 9.76 9.30
N ALA A 218 30.53 9.66 10.63
CA ALA A 218 31.61 9.78 11.59
C ALA A 218 32.49 8.53 11.50
N ASP A 219 33.82 8.77 11.45
CA ASP A 219 34.81 7.71 11.47
C ASP A 219 34.81 7.02 12.85
N GLU A 220 35.35 5.82 12.92
CA GLU A 220 35.39 4.95 14.11
C GLU A 220 34.01 4.45 14.59
N GLU A 221 33.02 5.33 14.81
CA GLU A 221 31.67 4.94 15.20
C GLU A 221 30.83 4.45 14.02
N TRP A 222 31.18 4.81 12.79
CA TRP A 222 30.46 4.48 11.55
C TRP A 222 28.97 4.85 11.60
N CYS A 223 28.63 5.92 12.28
CA CYS A 223 27.29 6.43 12.43
C CYS A 223 27.02 7.64 11.52
N VAL A 224 25.77 7.86 11.18
CA VAL A 224 25.34 9.01 10.37
C VAL A 224 25.28 10.26 11.25
N VAL A 225 25.90 11.35 10.79
CA VAL A 225 25.81 12.68 11.39
C VAL A 225 24.99 13.65 10.55
N GLY A 226 24.62 13.25 9.33
CA GLY A 226 23.71 14.01 8.48
C GLY A 226 23.59 13.39 7.10
N PHE A 227 22.60 13.84 6.33
CA PHE A 227 22.48 13.54 4.91
C PHE A 227 21.71 14.63 4.18
N ASP A 228 22.01 14.78 2.90
CA ASP A 228 21.29 15.63 1.94
C ASP A 228 21.01 14.80 0.70
N PHE A 229 19.81 14.29 0.59
CA PHE A 229 19.38 13.44 -0.50
C PHE A 229 18.40 14.14 -1.41
N SER A 230 18.57 13.93 -2.69
CA SER A 230 17.67 14.37 -3.73
C SER A 230 17.13 13.19 -4.52
N TYR A 231 15.94 13.39 -4.99
CA TYR A 231 15.21 12.44 -5.80
C TYR A 231 14.51 13.22 -6.91
N ASN A 232 14.78 12.89 -8.16
CA ASN A 232 14.23 13.64 -9.28
C ASN A 232 13.84 12.67 -10.40
N VAL A 233 12.54 12.64 -10.69
CA VAL A 233 11.95 11.92 -11.83
C VAL A 233 11.02 12.85 -12.58
N LYS A 234 10.67 12.47 -13.80
CA LYS A 234 9.76 13.28 -14.62
C LYS A 234 8.44 13.53 -13.89
N GLY A 235 8.21 14.79 -13.56
CA GLY A 235 6.98 15.24 -12.90
C GLY A 235 6.97 15.16 -11.37
N PHE A 236 8.08 14.73 -10.74
CA PHE A 236 8.19 14.72 -9.28
C PHE A 236 9.64 14.92 -8.84
N SER A 237 9.86 15.82 -7.90
CA SER A 237 11.15 16.06 -7.25
C SER A 237 11.00 16.07 -5.74
N ALA A 238 11.99 15.54 -5.04
CA ALA A 238 12.07 15.66 -3.59
C ALA A 238 13.52 15.88 -3.17
N GLN A 239 13.74 16.76 -2.19
CA GLN A 239 14.99 16.94 -1.50
C GLN A 239 14.74 16.75 -0.01
N MET A 240 15.61 16.00 0.66
CA MET A 240 15.51 15.71 2.08
C MET A 240 16.87 15.90 2.75
N GLN A 241 16.97 16.93 3.59
CA GLN A 241 18.13 17.21 4.42
C GLN A 241 17.80 16.88 5.87
N VAL A 242 18.64 16.08 6.50
CA VAL A 242 18.49 15.73 7.92
C VAL A 242 19.82 15.91 8.62
N GLY A 243 19.79 16.73 9.67
CA GLY A 243 20.93 16.95 10.55
C GLY A 243 20.80 16.15 11.83
N PHE A 244 21.89 15.55 12.26
CA PHE A 244 21.99 14.78 13.50
C PHE A 244 22.87 15.53 14.50
N ASN A 245 22.53 15.46 15.77
CA ASN A 245 23.39 15.95 16.84
C ASN A 245 23.72 14.82 17.80
N GLU A 246 24.86 14.92 18.43
CA GLU A 246 25.23 14.07 19.54
C GLU A 246 24.35 14.41 20.75
N ILE A 247 23.49 13.53 21.17
CA ILE A 247 22.59 13.73 22.32
C ILE A 247 23.19 13.12 23.59
N ALA A 248 23.97 12.07 23.45
CA ALA A 248 24.77 11.47 24.50
C ALA A 248 26.06 10.91 23.88
N ALA A 249 27.04 10.49 24.68
CA ALA A 249 28.34 10.03 24.20
C ALA A 249 28.18 8.98 23.07
N ALA A 250 28.67 9.29 21.88
CA ALA A 250 28.60 8.51 20.66
C ALA A 250 27.17 8.10 20.22
N ILE A 251 26.12 8.85 20.62
CA ILE A 251 24.73 8.65 20.19
C ILE A 251 24.27 9.86 19.39
N PHE A 252 24.18 9.69 18.09
CA PHE A 252 23.69 10.70 17.16
C PHE A 252 22.23 10.43 16.82
N LEU A 253 21.37 11.42 17.06
CA LEU A 253 19.97 11.38 16.73
C LEU A 253 19.58 12.55 15.83
N PRO A 254 18.59 12.37 14.93
CA PRO A 254 18.17 13.43 14.01
C PRO A 254 17.48 14.57 14.79
N THR A 255 17.96 15.78 14.64
CA THR A 255 17.44 16.96 15.35
C THR A 255 16.79 17.98 14.42
N SER A 256 17.07 17.92 13.12
CA SER A 256 16.50 18.82 12.13
C SER A 256 16.14 18.08 10.85
N TYR A 257 14.99 18.40 10.30
CA TYR A 257 14.50 17.88 9.02
C TYR A 257 14.10 19.05 8.13
N ASN A 258 14.52 19.03 6.90
CA ASN A 258 14.12 19.97 5.87
C ASN A 258 13.82 19.20 4.59
N ILE A 259 12.57 19.23 4.15
CA ILE A 259 12.10 18.48 3.00
C ILE A 259 11.41 19.43 2.04
N ALA A 260 11.78 19.38 0.78
CA ALA A 260 11.12 20.09 -0.30
C ALA A 260 10.60 19.07 -1.33
N ILE A 261 9.37 19.22 -1.78
CA ILE A 261 8.71 18.35 -2.76
C ILE A 261 8.15 19.23 -3.86
N GLY A 262 8.49 18.94 -5.10
CA GLY A 262 7.89 19.54 -6.30
C GLY A 262 7.11 18.50 -7.09
N MET A 263 5.95 18.88 -7.59
CA MET A 263 5.08 18.03 -8.41
C MET A 263 4.66 18.76 -9.68
N ASP A 264 4.84 18.11 -10.82
CA ASP A 264 4.40 18.55 -12.14
C ASP A 264 4.02 17.32 -12.98
N MET A 265 2.87 16.73 -12.66
CA MET A 265 2.44 15.49 -13.31
C MET A 265 0.94 15.49 -13.62
N MET A 266 0.57 15.11 -14.85
CA MET A 266 -0.82 14.97 -15.29
C MET A 266 -1.68 16.24 -15.08
N GLY A 267 -1.06 17.43 -15.11
CA GLY A 267 -1.73 18.72 -14.90
C GLY A 267 -1.89 19.12 -13.43
N LEU A 268 -1.31 18.35 -12.49
CA LEU A 268 -1.12 18.77 -11.11
C LEU A 268 0.26 19.39 -10.97
N GLU A 269 0.31 20.70 -10.67
CA GLU A 269 1.54 21.45 -10.43
C GLU A 269 1.49 22.06 -9.03
N GLY A 270 2.57 21.93 -8.29
CA GLY A 270 2.65 22.48 -6.93
C GLY A 270 3.94 22.15 -6.22
N GLU A 271 4.12 22.82 -5.08
CA GLU A 271 5.28 22.66 -4.20
C GLU A 271 4.83 22.43 -2.76
N ALA A 272 5.59 21.62 -2.04
CA ALA A 272 5.43 21.46 -0.58
C ALA A 272 6.80 21.55 0.09
N LYS A 273 6.86 22.22 1.24
CA LYS A 273 8.05 22.30 2.09
C LYS A 273 7.67 21.86 3.50
N TYR A 274 8.52 21.07 4.11
CA TYR A 274 8.36 20.61 5.47
C TYR A 274 9.63 20.85 6.26
N PHE A 275 9.49 21.45 7.41
CA PHE A 275 10.56 21.65 8.38
C PHE A 275 10.15 21.03 9.71
N SER A 276 11.10 20.39 10.40
CA SER A 276 10.89 19.93 11.77
C SER A 276 12.15 20.06 12.61
N SER A 277 11.99 20.44 13.87
CA SER A 277 13.06 20.41 14.87
C SER A 277 12.67 19.50 16.02
N VAL A 278 13.63 18.70 16.49
CA VAL A 278 13.44 17.70 17.54
C VAL A 278 14.34 18.03 18.72
N LYS A 279 13.76 18.16 19.92
CA LYS A 279 14.47 18.36 21.17
C LYS A 279 14.30 17.14 22.06
N TYR A 280 15.36 16.39 22.26
CA TYR A 280 15.36 15.22 23.15
C TYR A 280 15.47 15.68 24.60
N LYS A 281 14.59 15.17 25.46
CA LYS A 281 14.54 15.52 26.91
C LYS A 281 15.03 14.35 27.78
N GLU A 282 14.68 13.14 27.44
CA GLU A 282 15.03 11.92 28.18
C GLU A 282 15.54 10.89 27.20
N LEU A 283 16.60 10.17 27.55
CA LEU A 283 17.20 9.13 26.72
C LEU A 283 17.60 7.94 27.58
N GLN A 284 17.13 6.75 27.21
CA GLN A 284 17.58 5.48 27.78
C GLN A 284 18.30 4.67 26.72
N ILE A 285 19.52 4.28 27.01
CA ILE A 285 20.38 3.51 26.13
C ILE A 285 20.18 2.02 26.45
N ASP A 286 20.21 1.18 25.44
CA ASP A 286 20.20 -0.27 25.59
C ASP A 286 21.63 -0.78 25.85
N THR A 287 22.01 -0.79 27.11
CA THR A 287 23.34 -1.24 27.55
C THR A 287 23.59 -2.73 27.30
N ILE A 288 22.54 -3.55 27.17
CA ILE A 288 22.65 -4.98 26.89
C ILE A 288 23.11 -5.23 25.46
N GLN A 289 22.81 -4.35 24.52
CA GLN A 289 23.31 -4.46 23.15
C GLN A 289 24.74 -3.95 22.98
N LEU A 290 25.23 -3.11 23.88
CA LEU A 290 26.64 -2.70 23.94
C LEU A 290 27.57 -3.87 24.31
N THR A 291 27.08 -4.81 25.13
CA THR A 291 27.82 -5.98 25.59
C THR A 291 27.73 -7.20 24.69
N LEU A 292 26.99 -7.18 23.59
CA LEU A 292 27.04 -8.27 22.61
C LEU A 292 28.37 -8.34 21.84
N ALA A 293 29.21 -7.33 21.98
CA ALA A 293 30.60 -7.33 21.51
C ALA A 293 31.62 -7.68 22.61
N THR A 294 31.20 -7.74 23.90
CA THR A 294 32.08 -8.10 25.01
C THR A 294 31.37 -9.10 25.92
N GLU A 295 32.08 -10.17 26.25
CA GLU A 295 31.62 -11.29 27.08
C GLU A 295 31.08 -10.81 28.44
N ASP A 296 29.76 -10.90 28.64
CA ASP A 296 29.24 -11.07 30.01
C ASP A 296 28.07 -12.04 30.03
N THR A 297 28.38 -13.24 30.51
CA THR A 297 27.55 -14.44 30.55
C THR A 297 26.62 -14.49 31.76
N SER A 298 26.37 -13.40 32.48
CA SER A 298 25.70 -13.46 33.79
C SER A 298 24.20 -13.12 33.82
N ILE A 299 23.60 -12.73 32.71
CA ILE A 299 22.18 -12.31 32.68
C ILE A 299 21.32 -13.21 31.80
N ARG A 300 20.59 -14.11 32.46
CA ARG A 300 19.51 -15.02 32.02
C ARG A 300 19.94 -16.34 31.37
N LYS A 301 19.86 -17.40 32.14
CA LYS A 301 19.83 -18.82 31.75
C LYS A 301 18.62 -19.11 30.87
N ARG A 302 18.69 -18.73 29.59
CA ARG A 302 17.80 -19.23 28.54
C ARG A 302 18.58 -20.24 27.72
N ALA A 303 17.99 -21.40 27.46
CA ALA A 303 18.58 -22.38 26.53
C ALA A 303 18.64 -21.77 25.13
N VAL A 304 19.79 -21.21 24.77
CA VAL A 304 20.07 -20.65 23.43
C VAL A 304 20.02 -21.79 22.42
N SER A 305 19.20 -21.68 21.41
CA SER A 305 19.09 -22.74 20.39
C SER A 305 20.42 -22.88 19.64
N LYS A 306 20.78 -24.14 19.21
CA LYS A 306 21.99 -24.39 18.41
C LYS A 306 22.07 -23.49 17.17
N LYS A 307 20.93 -23.10 16.63
CA LYS A 307 20.83 -22.20 15.46
C LYS A 307 21.16 -20.76 15.82
N GLU A 308 20.74 -20.29 16.98
CA GLU A 308 21.08 -18.95 17.48
C GLU A 308 22.56 -18.85 17.83
N GLN A 309 23.15 -19.88 18.46
CA GLN A 309 24.59 -19.93 18.72
C GLN A 309 25.43 -19.82 17.44
N LYS A 310 25.05 -20.55 16.38
CA LYS A 310 25.72 -20.45 15.08
C LYS A 310 25.63 -19.03 14.47
N ILE A 311 24.49 -18.37 14.62
CA ILE A 311 24.31 -16.99 14.12
C ILE A 311 25.19 -16.03 14.94
N ARG A 312 25.22 -16.13 16.25
CA ARG A 312 26.06 -15.31 17.12
C ARG A 312 27.56 -15.49 16.83
N HIS A 313 28.01 -16.73 16.71
CA HIS A 313 29.40 -17.02 16.32
C HIS A 313 29.78 -16.42 14.96
N LYS A 314 28.86 -16.50 13.98
CA LYS A 314 29.10 -15.93 12.65
C LYS A 314 29.13 -14.40 12.67
N ILE A 315 28.28 -13.77 13.47
CA ILE A 315 28.29 -12.32 13.69
C ILE A 315 29.62 -11.90 14.31
N GLN A 316 30.09 -12.62 15.33
CA GLN A 316 31.36 -12.32 15.97
C GLN A 316 32.54 -12.47 15.00
N GLU A 317 32.62 -13.58 14.27
CA GLU A 317 33.66 -13.82 13.24
C GLU A 317 33.72 -12.69 12.20
N LEU A 318 32.55 -12.18 11.76
CA LEU A 318 32.50 -11.10 10.79
C LEU A 318 32.79 -9.73 11.40
N SER A 319 32.44 -9.50 12.67
CA SER A 319 32.67 -8.23 13.36
C SER A 319 34.15 -8.00 13.71
N GLU A 320 34.93 -9.07 13.87
CA GLU A 320 36.37 -9.01 14.18
C GLU A 320 37.25 -8.74 12.95
N LYS A 321 36.66 -8.76 11.74
CA LYS A 321 37.42 -8.47 10.49
C LYS A 321 37.59 -6.98 10.30
N GLU A 322 38.82 -6.53 10.15
CA GLU A 322 39.16 -5.14 9.81
C GLU A 322 38.59 -4.72 8.44
N ASP A 323 38.63 -5.63 7.46
CA ASP A 323 38.14 -5.39 6.11
C ASP A 323 37.01 -6.36 5.76
N LEU A 324 35.82 -5.82 5.53
CA LEU A 324 34.65 -6.54 5.08
C LEU A 324 34.48 -6.43 3.57
N THR A 325 34.22 -7.54 2.89
CA THR A 325 33.73 -7.49 1.50
C THR A 325 32.25 -7.05 1.48
N ASN A 326 31.76 -6.56 0.33
CA ASN A 326 30.34 -6.17 0.18
C ASN A 326 29.38 -7.30 0.56
N ARG A 327 29.73 -8.56 0.25
CA ARG A 327 28.97 -9.75 0.63
C ARG A 327 28.99 -10.00 2.14
N GLN A 328 30.13 -9.83 2.78
CA GLN A 328 30.28 -9.99 4.23
C GLN A 328 29.56 -8.88 5.02
N ALA A 329 29.62 -7.64 4.55
CA ALA A 329 28.85 -6.53 5.13
C ALA A 329 27.33 -6.77 5.04
N TYR A 330 26.87 -7.26 3.86
CA TYR A 330 25.47 -7.69 3.67
C TYR A 330 25.10 -8.82 4.62
N GLU A 331 25.94 -9.85 4.73
CA GLU A 331 25.69 -11.01 5.58
C GLU A 331 25.65 -10.60 7.07
N LEU A 332 26.59 -9.78 7.52
CA LEU A 332 26.65 -9.27 8.89
C LEU A 332 25.39 -8.44 9.24
N ALA A 333 25.03 -7.49 8.39
CA ALA A 333 23.82 -6.68 8.59
C ALA A 333 22.57 -7.56 8.63
N ARG A 334 22.44 -8.53 7.73
CA ARG A 334 21.30 -9.46 7.68
C ARG A 334 21.24 -10.39 8.89
N LEU A 335 22.35 -10.95 9.33
CA LEU A 335 22.40 -11.82 10.50
C LEU A 335 22.10 -11.05 11.79
N SER A 336 22.65 -9.84 11.94
CA SER A 336 22.39 -8.94 13.06
C SER A 336 20.91 -8.56 13.10
N GLN A 337 20.31 -8.21 11.95
CA GLN A 337 18.89 -7.95 11.84
C GLN A 337 18.04 -9.17 12.23
N ARG A 338 18.40 -10.35 11.75
CA ARG A 338 17.70 -11.60 12.05
C ARG A 338 17.79 -11.98 13.53
N LEU A 339 18.97 -11.81 14.16
CA LEU A 339 19.14 -12.05 15.61
C LEU A 339 18.29 -11.11 16.44
N GLN A 340 18.15 -9.86 16.00
CA GLN A 340 17.34 -8.85 16.64
C GLN A 340 15.84 -9.07 16.50
N GLU A 341 15.38 -9.76 15.43
CA GLU A 341 13.98 -10.15 15.21
C GLU A 341 13.58 -11.41 15.98
N TRP A 342 14.53 -12.09 16.63
CA TRP A 342 14.26 -13.27 17.46
C TRP A 342 13.48 -12.87 18.72
N PRO A 343 12.39 -13.56 19.08
CA PRO A 343 11.56 -13.15 20.20
C PRO A 343 12.32 -13.20 21.54
N LEU A 344 12.36 -12.08 22.23
CA LEU A 344 13.02 -11.91 23.52
C LEU A 344 12.19 -12.45 24.71
N SER A 345 11.01 -13.03 24.50
CA SER A 345 10.15 -13.50 25.59
C SER A 345 9.54 -14.87 25.30
N ASP A 346 9.59 -15.74 26.31
CA ASP A 346 9.00 -17.08 26.32
C ASP A 346 7.46 -17.08 26.33
N SER A 347 6.83 -15.90 26.44
CA SER A 347 5.38 -15.73 26.45
C SER A 347 4.74 -15.50 25.07
N VAL A 348 5.56 -15.36 24.03
CA VAL A 348 5.06 -15.17 22.66
C VAL A 348 5.10 -16.52 21.94
N SER A 349 3.93 -16.97 21.50
CA SER A 349 3.82 -18.16 20.66
C SER A 349 4.87 -18.12 19.54
N PRO A 350 5.59 -19.22 19.24
CA PRO A 350 6.57 -19.26 18.15
C PRO A 350 5.98 -18.91 16.78
N TYR A 351 4.65 -18.77 16.70
CA TYR A 351 3.89 -18.36 15.52
C TYR A 351 3.55 -16.86 15.49
N GLN A 352 3.93 -16.08 16.51
CA GLN A 352 3.78 -14.64 16.56
C GLN A 352 5.13 -13.98 16.35
N ILE A 353 5.42 -13.58 15.12
CA ILE A 353 6.54 -12.67 14.88
C ILE A 353 6.03 -11.25 15.14
N PRO A 354 6.75 -10.45 15.95
CA PRO A 354 6.41 -9.03 16.07
C PRO A 354 6.55 -8.39 14.69
N LEU A 355 5.41 -8.06 14.11
CA LEU A 355 5.38 -7.28 12.88
C LEU A 355 6.09 -5.95 13.12
N ARG A 356 7.00 -5.59 12.23
CA ARG A 356 7.65 -4.28 12.15
C ARG A 356 6.65 -3.19 11.74
N ARG A 357 5.47 -3.16 12.34
CA ARG A 357 4.59 -2.02 12.19
C ARG A 357 4.95 -1.00 13.25
N LEU A 358 5.16 0.22 12.80
CA LEU A 358 5.08 1.40 13.65
C LEU A 358 3.78 1.27 14.46
N LYS A 359 3.89 0.91 15.74
CA LYS A 359 2.76 1.00 16.65
C LYS A 359 2.67 2.46 17.05
N ASP A 360 2.10 3.24 16.16
CA ASP A 360 1.86 4.64 16.38
C ASP A 360 0.51 4.83 17.06
N SER A 361 0.49 5.46 18.21
CA SER A 361 -0.72 5.91 18.87
C SER A 361 -0.68 7.42 18.96
N VAL A 362 -1.75 8.05 18.48
CA VAL A 362 -1.89 9.51 18.50
C VAL A 362 -2.93 9.87 19.54
N THR A 363 -2.57 10.78 20.44
CA THR A 363 -3.49 11.47 21.33
C THR A 363 -3.46 12.97 21.01
N VAL A 364 -4.57 13.65 21.20
CA VAL A 364 -4.71 15.07 20.91
C VAL A 364 -5.14 15.78 22.19
N ASP A 365 -4.43 16.86 22.55
CA ASP A 365 -4.74 17.68 23.71
C ASP A 365 -6.07 18.42 23.49
N THR A 366 -6.86 18.60 24.53
CA THR A 366 -8.13 19.33 24.49
C THR A 366 -7.99 20.81 24.09
N MET A 367 -6.80 21.39 24.29
CA MET A 367 -6.50 22.79 23.98
C MET A 367 -5.66 22.94 22.69
N VAL A 368 -5.59 21.90 21.87
CA VAL A 368 -4.69 21.80 20.71
C VAL A 368 -4.82 22.97 19.72
N THR A 369 -6.02 23.46 19.46
CA THR A 369 -6.29 24.56 18.51
C THR A 369 -6.44 25.92 19.17
N LYS A 370 -6.40 26.01 20.50
CA LYS A 370 -6.70 27.24 21.27
C LYS A 370 -5.44 28.01 21.72
N ARG A 371 -4.27 27.66 21.17
CA ARG A 371 -3.00 28.36 21.49
C ARG A 371 -2.96 29.74 20.83
N ASP A 372 -2.52 30.73 21.58
CA ASP A 372 -2.41 32.14 21.13
C ASP A 372 -1.17 32.39 20.26
N SER A 373 -1.09 33.59 19.67
CA SER A 373 0.04 33.98 18.81
C SER A 373 1.35 34.09 19.58
N LEU A 374 1.31 34.45 20.87
CA LEU A 374 2.51 34.55 21.71
C LEU A 374 3.10 33.16 21.98
N TYR A 375 2.27 32.15 22.17
CA TYR A 375 2.72 30.76 22.27
C TYR A 375 3.51 30.33 21.04
N TRP A 376 2.96 30.60 19.83
CA TRP A 376 3.61 30.24 18.57
C TRP A 376 4.90 31.00 18.33
N GLN A 377 4.96 32.31 18.68
CA GLN A 377 6.20 33.11 18.58
C GLN A 377 7.33 32.54 19.44
N LYS A 378 7.02 32.04 20.66
CA LYS A 378 8.02 31.46 21.56
C LYS A 378 8.52 30.10 21.11
N ILE A 379 7.68 29.31 20.45
CA ILE A 379 8.00 27.92 20.07
C ILE A 379 8.65 27.84 18.70
N ARG A 380 8.39 28.75 17.80
CA ARG A 380 8.98 28.76 16.47
C ARG A 380 10.50 28.83 16.55
N THR A 381 11.14 27.76 16.10
CA THR A 381 12.61 27.69 16.00
C THR A 381 13.15 28.43 14.77
N VAL A 382 12.29 28.69 13.78
CA VAL A 382 12.59 29.44 12.56
C VAL A 382 11.45 30.44 12.31
N PRO A 383 11.74 31.74 12.04
CA PRO A 383 10.73 32.75 11.75
C PRO A 383 9.90 32.36 10.53
N LEU A 384 8.70 32.90 10.42
CA LEU A 384 7.85 32.72 9.25
C LEU A 384 8.42 33.45 8.05
N LEU A 385 8.25 32.86 6.87
CA LEU A 385 8.52 33.53 5.59
C LEU A 385 7.38 34.52 5.28
N GLU A 386 7.64 35.51 4.45
CA GLU A 386 6.61 36.50 4.05
C GLU A 386 5.35 35.84 3.44
N GLU A 387 5.53 34.78 2.66
CA GLU A 387 4.41 34.02 2.06
C GLU A 387 3.59 33.30 3.13
N GLU A 388 4.23 32.83 4.19
CA GLU A 388 3.59 32.18 5.33
C GLU A 388 2.82 33.16 6.20
N ILE A 389 3.35 34.38 6.38
CA ILE A 389 2.67 35.49 7.07
C ILE A 389 1.40 35.86 6.28
N LYS A 390 1.50 36.08 4.97
CA LYS A 390 0.35 36.33 4.08
C LYS A 390 -0.69 35.23 4.13
N SER A 391 -0.26 33.97 4.30
CA SER A 391 -1.17 32.83 4.46
C SER A 391 -2.00 32.94 5.74
N TYR A 392 -1.40 33.35 6.85
CA TYR A 392 -2.14 33.60 8.10
C TYR A 392 -3.10 34.79 7.99
N GLU A 393 -2.69 35.87 7.37
CA GLU A 393 -3.54 37.04 7.15
C GLU A 393 -4.74 36.71 6.26
N GLY A 394 -4.54 35.87 5.25
CA GLY A 394 -5.59 35.40 4.35
C GLY A 394 -6.51 34.30 4.90
N ARG A 395 -6.20 33.74 6.07
CA ARG A 395 -6.91 32.57 6.63
C ARG A 395 -8.40 32.79 6.79
N ASP A 396 -8.79 33.93 7.37
CA ASP A 396 -10.21 34.22 7.66
C ASP A 396 -11.02 34.45 6.37
N SER A 397 -10.38 35.02 5.35
CA SER A 397 -11.00 35.18 4.02
C SER A 397 -11.17 33.84 3.32
N LEU A 398 -10.19 32.99 3.38
CA LEU A 398 -10.26 31.64 2.83
C LEU A 398 -11.30 30.79 3.55
N ARG A 399 -11.35 30.86 4.88
CA ARG A 399 -12.35 30.19 5.71
C ARG A 399 -13.77 30.63 5.34
N LYS A 400 -14.02 31.94 5.30
CA LYS A 400 -15.32 32.49 4.89
C LYS A 400 -15.73 32.07 3.49
N PHE A 401 -14.77 31.99 2.56
CA PHE A 401 -15.02 31.49 1.20
C PHE A 401 -15.41 30.02 1.23
N MET A 402 -14.66 29.18 1.95
CA MET A 402 -14.97 27.75 2.07
C MET A 402 -16.30 27.51 2.79
N GLU A 403 -16.59 28.27 3.84
CA GLU A 403 -17.91 28.27 4.52
C GLU A 403 -19.06 28.67 3.57
N LYS A 404 -18.80 29.59 2.65
CA LYS A 404 -19.79 29.97 1.62
C LYS A 404 -20.01 28.87 0.59
N VAL A 405 -18.95 28.14 0.22
CA VAL A 405 -18.99 27.09 -0.81
C VAL A 405 -19.49 25.76 -0.25
N PHE A 406 -19.03 25.39 0.94
CA PHE A 406 -19.28 24.07 1.56
C PHE A 406 -20.18 24.15 2.81
N GLY A 407 -20.51 25.36 3.30
CA GLY A 407 -21.21 25.59 4.58
C GLY A 407 -20.22 25.66 5.76
N PRO A 408 -20.65 26.26 6.91
CA PRO A 408 -19.84 26.28 8.14
C PRO A 408 -19.64 24.86 8.70
N PRO A 409 -18.49 24.58 9.37
CA PRO A 409 -18.10 23.23 9.81
C PRO A 409 -19.12 22.53 10.72
N ASP A 410 -19.94 23.30 11.45
CA ASP A 410 -20.99 22.75 12.33
C ASP A 410 -22.38 22.68 11.66
N THR A 411 -22.51 23.18 10.44
CA THR A 411 -23.73 23.00 9.65
C THR A 411 -23.54 21.84 8.70
N VAL A 412 -24.52 20.96 8.71
CA VAL A 412 -24.65 19.91 7.71
C VAL A 412 -24.43 20.54 6.32
N PRO A 413 -23.48 20.05 5.50
CA PRO A 413 -23.23 20.58 4.15
C PRO A 413 -24.54 20.79 3.41
N ASN A 414 -24.57 21.76 2.48
CA ASN A 414 -25.81 22.13 1.75
C ASN A 414 -26.55 20.85 1.41
N LYS A 415 -27.74 20.67 1.99
CA LYS A 415 -28.49 19.39 1.88
C LYS A 415 -28.56 18.88 0.45
N ALA A 416 -28.54 19.80 -0.52
CA ALA A 416 -28.62 19.44 -1.94
C ALA A 416 -27.32 18.78 -2.46
N ASP A 417 -26.12 19.29 -2.14
CA ASP A 417 -24.84 18.73 -2.64
C ASP A 417 -24.48 17.46 -1.88
N MET A 418 -24.77 17.40 -0.58
CA MET A 418 -24.62 16.19 0.21
C MET A 418 -25.63 15.13 -0.22
N ILE A 419 -26.88 15.50 -0.52
CA ILE A 419 -27.88 14.60 -1.07
C ILE A 419 -27.45 14.14 -2.48
N PHE A 420 -26.93 15.04 -3.31
CA PHE A 420 -26.45 14.68 -4.64
C PHE A 420 -25.28 13.69 -4.59
N SER A 421 -24.26 13.95 -3.77
CA SER A 421 -23.12 13.02 -3.61
C SER A 421 -23.56 11.68 -3.02
N LYS A 422 -24.46 11.69 -2.02
CA LYS A 422 -25.05 10.49 -1.43
C LYS A 422 -25.93 9.72 -2.39
N ILE A 423 -26.66 10.41 -3.26
CA ILE A 423 -27.46 9.79 -4.31
C ILE A 423 -26.54 9.18 -5.39
N MET A 424 -25.49 9.89 -5.79
CA MET A 424 -24.58 9.43 -6.86
C MET A 424 -23.68 8.30 -6.40
N LEU A 425 -23.07 8.41 -5.21
CA LEU A 425 -22.04 7.48 -4.73
C LEU A 425 -22.54 6.49 -3.66
N GLY A 426 -23.75 6.74 -3.14
CA GLY A 426 -24.27 6.04 -1.98
C GLY A 426 -23.60 6.48 -0.68
N ASP A 427 -24.18 6.06 0.44
CA ASP A 427 -23.64 6.38 1.78
C ASP A 427 -24.01 5.32 2.81
N THR A 428 -23.30 5.37 3.94
CA THR A 428 -23.59 4.55 5.12
C THR A 428 -24.24 5.41 6.20
N PHE A 429 -25.48 5.12 6.52
CA PHE A 429 -26.27 5.81 7.53
C PHE A 429 -26.21 5.04 8.85
N ALA A 430 -25.80 5.71 9.93
CA ALA A 430 -25.95 5.14 11.26
C ALA A 430 -27.42 5.26 11.70
N LEU A 431 -28.06 4.12 12.00
CA LEU A 431 -29.46 4.09 12.42
C LEU A 431 -29.63 4.21 13.94
N ASP A 432 -28.54 4.11 14.68
CA ASP A 432 -28.54 4.27 16.13
C ASP A 432 -27.46 5.26 16.61
N ASN A 433 -27.70 5.91 17.76
CA ASN A 433 -26.77 6.87 18.36
C ASN A 433 -25.43 6.24 18.77
N ARG A 434 -25.36 4.92 18.94
CA ARG A 434 -24.15 4.18 19.31
C ARG A 434 -23.40 3.65 18.08
N LYS A 435 -23.86 3.98 16.86
CA LYS A 435 -23.29 3.51 15.57
C LYS A 435 -23.16 1.98 15.50
N ARG A 436 -24.03 1.25 16.17
CA ARG A 436 -24.07 -0.23 16.15
C ARG A 436 -24.83 -0.76 14.95
N VAL A 437 -25.76 0.01 14.42
CA VAL A 437 -26.53 -0.36 13.24
C VAL A 437 -26.24 0.65 12.13
N GLY A 438 -25.68 0.16 11.03
CA GLY A 438 -25.36 0.94 9.84
C GLY A 438 -26.16 0.44 8.63
N LEU A 439 -26.79 1.36 7.92
CA LEU A 439 -27.45 1.11 6.65
C LEU A 439 -26.59 1.68 5.52
N GLU A 440 -26.04 0.84 4.71
CA GLU A 440 -25.30 1.23 3.51
C GLU A 440 -26.24 1.11 2.31
N VAL A 441 -26.38 2.18 1.54
CA VAL A 441 -27.18 2.24 0.32
C VAL A 441 -26.25 2.51 -0.86
N GLY A 442 -26.35 1.73 -1.91
CA GLY A 442 -25.61 1.93 -3.16
C GLY A 442 -26.05 3.23 -3.85
N GLY A 443 -25.10 3.92 -4.54
CA GLY A 443 -25.41 5.11 -5.29
C GLY A 443 -25.92 4.82 -6.71
N LEU A 444 -26.35 5.88 -7.39
CA LEU A 444 -26.76 5.81 -8.81
C LEU A 444 -25.60 5.31 -9.72
N TRP A 445 -24.35 5.51 -9.28
CA TRP A 445 -23.18 4.99 -9.98
C TRP A 445 -23.18 3.47 -10.08
N GLU A 446 -23.80 2.74 -9.15
CA GLU A 446 -23.94 1.28 -9.20
C GLU A 446 -24.93 0.79 -10.27
N ILE A 447 -25.76 1.68 -10.84
CA ILE A 447 -26.70 1.35 -11.94
C ILE A 447 -25.96 1.21 -13.28
N PHE A 448 -24.88 1.98 -13.51
CA PHE A 448 -24.18 2.03 -14.79
C PHE A 448 -23.42 0.75 -15.19
N PRO A 449 -22.88 -0.07 -14.26
CA PRO A 449 -22.04 -1.19 -14.64
C PRO A 449 -22.81 -2.43 -15.11
N GLN A 450 -24.11 -2.44 -15.09
CA GLN A 450 -24.89 -3.67 -15.31
C GLN A 450 -25.79 -3.56 -16.54
N TYR A 451 -25.13 -3.63 -17.71
CA TYR A 451 -25.81 -3.75 -18.99
C TYR A 451 -25.40 -5.03 -19.71
N ASN A 452 -26.37 -5.82 -20.14
CA ASN A 452 -26.13 -7.00 -20.99
C ASN A 452 -27.22 -7.15 -22.05
N VAL A 453 -26.96 -7.97 -23.04
CA VAL A 453 -27.88 -8.14 -24.19
C VAL A 453 -29.10 -9.01 -23.89
N VAL A 454 -29.10 -9.70 -22.77
CA VAL A 454 -30.22 -10.54 -22.30
C VAL A 454 -31.23 -9.69 -21.56
N ASP A 455 -30.81 -9.02 -20.51
CA ASP A 455 -31.70 -8.27 -19.62
C ASP A 455 -31.82 -6.78 -19.98
N GLY A 456 -30.88 -6.26 -20.79
CA GLY A 456 -30.73 -4.83 -21.00
C GLY A 456 -30.02 -4.12 -19.87
N LEU A 457 -30.45 -2.93 -19.52
CA LEU A 457 -29.96 -2.19 -18.36
C LEU A 457 -30.63 -2.72 -17.10
N TRP A 458 -29.87 -2.98 -16.06
CA TRP A 458 -30.39 -3.31 -14.74
C TRP A 458 -30.63 -2.02 -13.96
N ILE A 459 -31.87 -1.70 -13.69
CA ILE A 459 -32.27 -0.53 -12.91
C ILE A 459 -32.66 -1.00 -11.51
N GLY A 460 -31.90 -0.63 -10.50
CA GLY A 460 -32.16 -1.09 -9.14
C GLY A 460 -31.10 -0.66 -8.15
N GLN A 461 -31.15 -1.24 -6.96
CA GLN A 461 -30.26 -0.90 -5.86
C GLN A 461 -29.85 -2.11 -5.05
N ASN A 462 -28.67 -1.98 -4.47
CA ASN A 462 -28.15 -2.84 -3.42
C ASN A 462 -28.15 -2.06 -2.10
N VAL A 463 -28.75 -2.64 -1.08
CA VAL A 463 -28.79 -2.07 0.26
C VAL A 463 -28.13 -3.05 1.21
N GLN A 464 -27.28 -2.57 2.12
CA GLN A 464 -26.65 -3.42 3.14
C GLN A 464 -26.92 -2.89 4.54
N LEU A 465 -27.51 -3.72 5.36
CA LEU A 465 -27.69 -3.47 6.78
C LEU A 465 -26.58 -4.16 7.57
N HIS A 466 -25.85 -3.42 8.36
CA HIS A 466 -24.76 -3.91 9.21
C HIS A 466 -25.12 -3.77 10.69
N ILE A 467 -25.07 -4.85 11.43
CA ILE A 467 -25.28 -4.87 12.88
C ILE A 467 -23.97 -5.28 13.55
N TYR A 468 -23.34 -4.32 14.23
CA TYR A 468 -22.10 -4.52 14.96
C TYR A 468 -22.38 -4.90 16.41
N MET A 469 -21.83 -6.03 16.83
CA MET A 469 -21.98 -6.56 18.16
C MET A 469 -20.66 -6.50 18.94
N ASN A 470 -20.73 -6.78 20.23
CA ASN A 470 -19.54 -6.79 21.09
C ASN A 470 -18.49 -7.81 20.60
N LYS A 471 -17.22 -7.57 20.93
CA LYS A 471 -16.07 -8.43 20.60
C LYS A 471 -15.88 -8.66 19.08
N GLY A 472 -16.21 -7.66 18.25
CA GLY A 472 -15.96 -7.69 16.81
C GLY A 472 -16.91 -8.57 15.98
N LYS A 473 -17.94 -9.13 16.57
CA LYS A 473 -18.99 -9.88 15.85
C LYS A 473 -19.82 -8.95 14.99
N LYS A 474 -20.26 -9.44 13.82
CA LYS A 474 -21.02 -8.64 12.86
C LYS A 474 -22.06 -9.52 12.15
N ILE A 475 -23.26 -8.99 12.00
CA ILE A 475 -24.26 -9.53 11.06
C ILE A 475 -24.47 -8.48 9.96
N SER A 476 -24.56 -8.95 8.72
CA SER A 476 -24.85 -8.12 7.57
C SER A 476 -25.98 -8.75 6.76
N PHE A 477 -26.93 -7.93 6.30
CA PHE A 477 -28.00 -8.32 5.38
C PHE A 477 -27.93 -7.41 4.16
N GLY A 478 -27.91 -8.00 2.96
CA GLY A 478 -27.73 -7.28 1.70
C GLY A 478 -28.81 -7.63 0.66
N PRO A 479 -30.05 -7.08 0.76
CA PRO A 479 -31.01 -7.20 -0.32
C PRO A 479 -30.55 -6.39 -1.54
N SER A 480 -30.64 -7.00 -2.71
CA SER A 480 -30.41 -6.39 -4.02
C SER A 480 -31.63 -6.62 -4.88
N LEU A 481 -32.13 -5.58 -5.52
CA LEU A 481 -33.32 -5.63 -6.36
C LEU A 481 -33.07 -4.84 -7.64
N TYR A 482 -33.23 -5.48 -8.81
CA TYR A 482 -33.00 -4.88 -10.11
C TYR A 482 -34.13 -5.23 -11.09
N TYR A 483 -34.43 -4.29 -11.97
CA TYR A 483 -35.34 -4.50 -13.09
C TYR A 483 -34.56 -4.55 -14.41
N GLY A 484 -34.61 -5.69 -15.10
CA GLY A 484 -34.00 -5.87 -16.41
C GLY A 484 -34.87 -5.29 -17.52
N THR A 485 -34.43 -4.21 -18.15
CA THR A 485 -35.23 -3.38 -19.06
C THR A 485 -35.60 -4.08 -20.35
N ALA A 486 -34.75 -4.96 -20.89
CA ALA A 486 -35.04 -5.69 -22.14
C ALA A 486 -35.88 -6.94 -21.87
N ARG A 487 -35.59 -7.72 -20.88
CA ARG A 487 -36.31 -8.93 -20.50
C ARG A 487 -37.61 -8.62 -19.74
N LYS A 488 -37.74 -7.41 -19.21
CA LYS A 488 -38.87 -6.95 -18.40
C LYS A 488 -39.12 -7.84 -17.16
N THR A 489 -38.07 -8.26 -16.52
CA THR A 489 -38.07 -9.18 -15.39
C THR A 489 -37.46 -8.54 -14.16
N LEU A 490 -37.95 -8.90 -12.97
CA LEU A 490 -37.39 -8.53 -11.71
C LEU A 490 -36.29 -9.51 -11.31
N LEU A 491 -35.10 -9.02 -11.09
CA LEU A 491 -33.96 -9.76 -10.61
C LEU A 491 -33.73 -9.40 -9.16
N TRP A 492 -33.56 -10.37 -8.29
CA TRP A 492 -33.39 -10.12 -6.87
C TRP A 492 -32.46 -11.12 -6.22
N LYS A 493 -31.74 -10.66 -5.24
CA LYS A 493 -30.90 -11.53 -4.42
C LYS A 493 -30.84 -11.00 -2.99
N MET A 494 -30.73 -11.92 -2.02
CA MET A 494 -30.47 -11.63 -0.61
C MET A 494 -29.15 -12.26 -0.22
N ASN A 495 -28.28 -11.45 0.40
CA ASN A 495 -27.05 -11.89 1.02
C ASN A 495 -27.15 -11.69 2.54
N ALA A 496 -26.83 -12.72 3.32
CA ALA A 496 -26.71 -12.64 4.77
C ALA A 496 -25.35 -13.19 5.19
N ASN A 497 -24.63 -12.43 6.00
CA ASN A 497 -23.34 -12.86 6.53
C ASN A 497 -23.32 -12.67 8.05
N TRP A 498 -22.94 -13.72 8.77
CA TRP A 498 -22.78 -13.71 10.22
C TRP A 498 -21.38 -14.08 10.64
N LEU A 499 -20.55 -13.08 10.96
CA LEU A 499 -19.25 -13.23 11.59
C LEU A 499 -19.41 -13.46 13.10
N TYR A 500 -19.51 -14.73 13.51
CA TYR A 500 -19.78 -15.10 14.90
C TYR A 500 -18.51 -15.31 15.74
N ALA A 501 -17.38 -15.66 15.10
CA ALA A 501 -16.11 -15.93 15.75
C ALA A 501 -14.95 -15.13 15.11
N PRO A 502 -14.85 -13.79 15.34
CA PRO A 502 -13.91 -12.93 14.64
C PRO A 502 -12.43 -13.30 14.82
N MET A 503 -12.06 -13.88 15.94
CA MET A 503 -10.68 -14.32 16.22
C MET A 503 -10.30 -15.61 15.48
N SER A 504 -11.27 -16.47 15.19
CA SER A 504 -11.11 -17.67 14.35
C SER A 504 -11.68 -17.46 12.95
N ARG A 505 -12.05 -16.23 12.57
CA ARG A 505 -12.70 -15.88 11.30
C ARG A 505 -13.90 -16.77 10.96
N GLY A 506 -14.61 -17.27 12.02
CA GLY A 506 -15.77 -18.11 11.87
C GLY A 506 -16.98 -17.32 11.38
N GLN A 507 -17.48 -17.68 10.20
CA GLN A 507 -18.62 -17.01 9.57
C GLN A 507 -19.54 -17.97 8.82
N TRP A 508 -20.81 -17.58 8.77
CA TRP A 508 -21.83 -18.14 7.90
C TRP A 508 -22.19 -17.15 6.81
N GLU A 509 -22.29 -17.61 5.59
CA GLU A 509 -22.72 -16.84 4.42
C GLU A 509 -23.92 -17.56 3.83
N LEU A 510 -25.03 -16.84 3.63
CA LEU A 510 -26.25 -17.31 3.02
C LEU A 510 -26.61 -16.37 1.88
N ASP A 511 -26.64 -16.90 0.67
CA ASP A 511 -27.06 -16.19 -0.54
C ASP A 511 -28.26 -16.93 -1.16
N PHE A 512 -29.30 -16.18 -1.53
CA PHE A 512 -30.44 -16.77 -2.25
C PHE A 512 -31.13 -15.72 -3.12
N GLY A 513 -31.80 -16.20 -4.18
CA GLY A 513 -32.45 -15.26 -5.09
C GLY A 513 -32.69 -15.84 -6.49
N GLU A 514 -33.02 -14.92 -7.39
CA GLU A 514 -33.24 -15.15 -8.81
C GLU A 514 -32.49 -14.08 -9.62
N MET A 515 -31.46 -14.51 -10.35
CA MET A 515 -30.55 -13.63 -11.08
C MET A 515 -30.19 -14.24 -12.44
N SER A 516 -29.82 -13.39 -13.37
CA SER A 516 -29.07 -13.82 -14.57
C SER A 516 -27.61 -14.02 -14.20
N GLU A 517 -27.10 -15.23 -14.34
CA GLU A 517 -25.74 -15.62 -14.00
C GLU A 517 -24.94 -15.97 -15.25
N ASP A 518 -23.65 -15.65 -15.24
CA ASP A 518 -22.69 -16.02 -16.28
C ASP A 518 -22.26 -17.48 -16.15
N TYR A 519 -22.18 -18.22 -17.27
CA TYR A 519 -21.75 -19.63 -17.27
C TYR A 519 -20.34 -19.86 -16.73
N GLY A 520 -19.44 -18.91 -16.91
CA GLY A 520 -18.05 -19.00 -16.46
C GLY A 520 -17.81 -18.54 -15.04
N HIS A 521 -18.82 -18.04 -14.36
CA HIS A 521 -18.70 -17.42 -13.02
C HIS A 521 -17.57 -16.38 -12.95
N ALA A 522 -17.46 -15.56 -14.00
CA ALA A 522 -16.34 -14.63 -14.19
C ALA A 522 -16.28 -13.46 -13.20
N GLY A 523 -17.29 -13.33 -12.34
CA GLY A 523 -17.36 -12.35 -11.26
C GLY A 523 -17.73 -10.93 -11.71
N GLU A 524 -17.87 -10.05 -10.71
CA GLU A 524 -18.36 -8.66 -10.91
C GLU A 524 -17.46 -7.85 -11.86
N GLY A 525 -16.14 -8.11 -11.87
CA GLY A 525 -15.19 -7.41 -12.75
C GLY A 525 -15.44 -7.67 -14.23
N ALA A 526 -15.64 -8.93 -14.62
CA ALA A 526 -15.92 -9.28 -16.01
C ALA A 526 -17.30 -8.81 -16.45
N LEU A 527 -18.29 -8.80 -15.56
CA LEU A 527 -19.60 -8.21 -15.82
C LEU A 527 -19.50 -6.70 -16.08
N PHE A 528 -18.69 -5.99 -15.32
CA PHE A 528 -18.42 -4.57 -15.52
C PHE A 528 -17.72 -4.31 -16.87
N GLU A 529 -16.69 -5.10 -17.19
CA GLU A 529 -15.99 -5.03 -18.49
C GLU A 529 -16.95 -5.27 -19.65
N ASN A 530 -17.81 -6.27 -19.55
CA ASN A 530 -18.83 -6.57 -20.56
C ASN A 530 -19.84 -5.44 -20.69
N SER A 531 -20.25 -4.82 -19.60
CA SER A 531 -21.21 -3.71 -19.60
C SER A 531 -20.65 -2.48 -20.31
N ILE A 532 -19.42 -2.06 -19.94
CA ILE A 532 -18.74 -0.94 -20.63
C ILE A 532 -18.57 -1.25 -22.10
N SER A 533 -18.10 -2.43 -22.43
CA SER A 533 -17.87 -2.83 -23.80
C SER A 533 -19.15 -2.86 -24.63
N SER A 534 -20.21 -3.41 -24.07
CA SER A 534 -21.51 -3.52 -24.71
C SER A 534 -22.18 -2.16 -24.90
N PHE A 535 -21.95 -1.21 -24.00
CA PHE A 535 -22.52 0.13 -24.05
C PHE A 535 -21.74 1.07 -24.99
N PHE A 536 -20.43 1.17 -24.84
CA PHE A 536 -19.61 2.14 -25.58
C PHE A 536 -19.17 1.64 -26.97
N PHE A 537 -18.94 0.33 -27.10
CA PHE A 537 -18.37 -0.24 -28.33
C PHE A 537 -19.38 -1.09 -29.11
N GLN A 538 -20.61 -0.63 -29.19
CA GLN A 538 -21.71 -1.31 -29.91
C GLN A 538 -21.38 -1.71 -31.37
N LYS A 539 -20.40 -1.05 -32.00
CA LYS A 539 -19.94 -1.39 -33.37
C LYS A 539 -19.01 -2.59 -33.43
N LEU A 540 -18.40 -2.99 -32.30
CA LEU A 540 -17.56 -4.18 -32.22
C LEU A 540 -18.43 -5.41 -31.87
N ARG A 541 -19.09 -5.93 -32.81
CA ARG A 541 -20.01 -7.04 -33.02
C ARG A 541 -19.96 -8.29 -32.10
N LYS A 542 -19.35 -8.27 -30.93
CA LYS A 542 -19.19 -9.48 -30.09
C LYS A 542 -19.79 -9.28 -28.69
N ASN A 543 -20.83 -10.02 -28.39
CA ASN A 543 -21.25 -10.24 -27.02
C ASN A 543 -20.49 -11.45 -26.47
N PHE A 544 -19.68 -11.21 -25.46
CA PHE A 544 -18.76 -12.23 -24.97
C PHE A 544 -19.31 -13.05 -23.82
N ILE A 545 -20.24 -12.51 -23.03
CA ILE A 545 -20.81 -13.19 -21.88
C ILE A 545 -22.22 -13.72 -22.21
N ARG A 546 -22.45 -14.98 -21.87
CA ARG A 546 -23.71 -15.67 -22.01
C ARG A 546 -24.30 -15.91 -20.62
N PHE A 547 -25.62 -15.77 -20.51
CA PHE A 547 -26.33 -15.83 -19.25
C PHE A 547 -27.36 -16.96 -19.26
N TYR A 548 -27.56 -17.52 -18.05
CA TYR A 548 -28.69 -18.40 -17.75
C TYR A 548 -29.43 -17.83 -16.52
N GLU A 549 -30.71 -18.16 -16.39
CA GLU A 549 -31.48 -17.80 -15.20
C GLU A 549 -31.14 -18.78 -14.09
N ARG A 550 -30.81 -18.24 -12.95
CA ARG A 550 -30.42 -18.99 -11.77
C ARG A 550 -31.35 -18.65 -10.62
N ARG A 551 -32.14 -19.60 -10.17
CA ARG A 551 -32.85 -19.55 -8.90
C ARG A 551 -32.10 -20.40 -7.90
N PHE A 552 -31.62 -19.80 -6.82
CA PHE A 552 -30.65 -20.49 -6.01
C PHE A 552 -30.76 -20.17 -4.51
N ILE A 553 -30.25 -21.12 -3.72
CA ILE A 553 -29.88 -20.93 -2.32
C ILE A 553 -28.50 -21.54 -2.14
N HIS A 554 -27.59 -20.75 -1.55
CA HIS A 554 -26.21 -21.12 -1.28
C HIS A 554 -25.90 -20.80 0.19
N LEU A 555 -25.44 -21.81 0.93
CA LEU A 555 -25.03 -21.70 2.32
C LEU A 555 -23.58 -22.11 2.44
N LYS A 556 -22.76 -21.27 3.03
CA LYS A 556 -21.34 -21.54 3.25
C LYS A 556 -20.96 -21.23 4.68
N HIS A 557 -20.21 -22.13 5.29
CA HIS A 557 -19.55 -21.94 6.57
C HIS A 557 -18.04 -21.97 6.40
N SER A 558 -17.32 -21.06 7.03
CA SER A 558 -15.86 -21.07 7.05
C SER A 558 -15.34 -20.70 8.43
N ILE A 559 -14.25 -21.36 8.83
CA ILE A 559 -13.59 -21.14 10.13
C ILE A 559 -12.10 -21.51 10.06
N ASP A 560 -11.28 -20.75 10.78
CA ASP A 560 -9.89 -21.15 11.04
C ASP A 560 -9.86 -22.18 12.19
N ILE A 561 -9.58 -23.44 11.86
CA ILE A 561 -9.41 -24.51 12.84
C ILE A 561 -8.03 -24.46 13.51
N ALA A 562 -7.06 -23.86 12.83
CA ALA A 562 -5.75 -23.53 13.39
C ALA A 562 -5.21 -22.26 12.72
N ASN A 563 -4.08 -21.74 13.21
CA ASN A 563 -3.47 -20.56 12.56
C ASN A 563 -3.02 -20.89 11.12
N GLY A 564 -3.58 -20.17 10.16
CA GLY A 564 -3.32 -20.39 8.74
C GLY A 564 -4.06 -21.58 8.12
N LEU A 565 -4.82 -22.37 8.91
CA LEU A 565 -5.60 -23.50 8.42
C LEU A 565 -7.09 -23.16 8.48
N THR A 566 -7.67 -22.89 7.31
CA THR A 566 -9.09 -22.57 7.16
C THR A 566 -9.84 -23.78 6.61
N PHE A 567 -10.92 -24.15 7.25
CA PHE A 567 -11.88 -25.13 6.79
C PHE A 567 -13.15 -24.44 6.29
N ALA A 568 -13.63 -24.83 5.13
CA ALA A 568 -14.89 -24.33 4.58
C ALA A 568 -15.75 -25.50 4.10
N VAL A 569 -17.05 -25.39 4.33
CA VAL A 569 -18.07 -26.28 3.80
C VAL A 569 -19.16 -25.45 3.15
N GLU A 570 -19.66 -25.90 2.01
CA GLU A 570 -20.72 -25.23 1.27
C GLU A 570 -21.78 -26.20 0.79
N GLY A 571 -23.02 -25.73 0.73
CA GLY A 571 -24.15 -26.40 0.11
C GLY A 571 -24.86 -25.40 -0.80
N GLN A 572 -25.19 -25.84 -2.01
CA GLN A 572 -25.85 -25.00 -3.00
C GLN A 572 -26.94 -25.82 -3.70
N TYR A 573 -28.15 -25.26 -3.72
CA TYR A 573 -29.24 -25.75 -4.58
C TYR A 573 -29.58 -24.68 -5.57
N GLU A 574 -29.70 -25.06 -6.85
CA GLU A 574 -30.11 -24.14 -7.90
C GLU A 574 -30.92 -24.83 -8.98
N ARG A 575 -31.84 -24.06 -9.55
CA ARG A 575 -32.51 -24.35 -10.78
C ARG A 575 -32.00 -23.43 -11.86
N ARG A 576 -31.70 -23.97 -13.00
CA ARG A 576 -31.08 -23.30 -14.14
C ARG A 576 -31.98 -23.37 -15.36
N ASP A 577 -32.37 -22.20 -15.88
CA ASP A 577 -33.19 -22.04 -17.08
C ASP A 577 -32.41 -21.28 -18.16
N LEU A 578 -32.56 -21.65 -19.40
CA LEU A 578 -31.93 -20.98 -20.54
C LEU A 578 -32.50 -19.59 -20.74
N LEU A 579 -31.57 -18.62 -20.98
CA LEU A 579 -31.95 -17.29 -21.38
C LEU A 579 -31.57 -17.01 -22.83
N ARG A 580 -32.45 -16.29 -23.54
CA ARG A 580 -32.24 -15.82 -24.91
C ARG A 580 -31.93 -14.33 -24.91
N ASN A 581 -31.21 -13.86 -25.94
CA ASN A 581 -30.95 -12.46 -26.13
C ASN A 581 -32.23 -11.72 -26.50
N HIS A 582 -32.52 -10.62 -25.79
CA HIS A 582 -33.73 -9.81 -26.00
C HIS A 582 -33.42 -8.48 -26.72
N ILE A 583 -32.17 -8.09 -26.88
CA ILE A 583 -31.78 -6.88 -27.60
C ILE A 583 -31.38 -7.26 -29.02
N SER A 584 -32.24 -6.92 -29.98
CA SER A 584 -31.93 -7.01 -31.41
C SER A 584 -30.95 -5.91 -31.79
N ARG A 585 -29.83 -6.23 -32.41
CA ARG A 585 -28.89 -5.28 -32.98
C ARG A 585 -28.98 -5.32 -34.50
N LYS A 586 -29.02 -4.14 -35.15
CA LYS A 586 -29.21 -3.93 -36.60
C LYS A 586 -28.26 -4.72 -37.53
N ASN A 587 -27.23 -5.34 -37.03
CA ASN A 587 -26.17 -6.00 -37.80
C ASN A 587 -25.84 -7.41 -37.30
N ILE A 588 -26.72 -8.06 -36.56
CA ILE A 588 -26.56 -9.42 -36.09
C ILE A 588 -27.63 -10.26 -36.79
N GLU A 589 -27.17 -11.28 -37.50
CA GLU A 589 -28.12 -12.17 -38.20
C GLU A 589 -28.97 -12.91 -37.17
N PRO A 590 -30.30 -13.09 -37.42
CA PRO A 590 -31.20 -13.68 -36.44
C PRO A 590 -30.83 -15.10 -36.00
N ASN A 591 -30.04 -15.81 -36.78
CA ASN A 591 -29.61 -17.19 -36.53
C ASN A 591 -28.14 -17.35 -36.17
N ASP A 592 -27.48 -16.27 -35.70
CA ASP A 592 -26.08 -16.36 -35.21
C ASP A 592 -26.09 -17.16 -33.89
N PRO A 593 -25.46 -18.35 -33.85
CA PRO A 593 -25.39 -19.15 -32.62
C PRO A 593 -24.74 -18.42 -31.42
N VAL A 594 -23.97 -17.37 -31.69
CA VAL A 594 -23.44 -16.48 -30.66
C VAL A 594 -24.56 -15.63 -30.03
N LEU A 595 -25.66 -15.40 -30.77
CA LEU A 595 -26.82 -14.64 -30.30
C LEU A 595 -27.86 -15.49 -29.61
N GLU A 596 -28.00 -16.73 -29.99
CA GLU A 596 -28.92 -17.67 -29.31
C GLU A 596 -28.43 -18.06 -27.92
N GLY A 597 -27.48 -17.32 -27.39
CA GLY A 597 -27.20 -17.17 -25.94
C GLY A 597 -26.77 -18.41 -25.23
N GLY A 598 -26.82 -19.55 -25.84
CA GLY A 598 -26.68 -20.69 -25.00
C GLY A 598 -25.85 -21.81 -25.60
N VAL A 599 -25.21 -22.51 -24.78
CA VAL A 599 -24.99 -23.93 -24.90
C VAL A 599 -26.37 -24.56 -24.81
N ASP A 600 -26.70 -25.42 -25.77
CA ASP A 600 -27.95 -26.21 -25.72
C ASP A 600 -27.93 -27.05 -24.44
N MET A 601 -28.74 -26.67 -23.48
CA MET A 601 -28.84 -27.34 -22.20
C MET A 601 -30.28 -27.38 -21.75
N PRO A 602 -30.81 -28.56 -21.35
CA PRO A 602 -32.17 -28.62 -20.81
C PRO A 602 -32.24 -27.83 -19.49
N GLU A 603 -33.46 -27.39 -19.17
CA GLU A 603 -33.76 -26.90 -17.82
C GLU A 603 -33.31 -27.96 -16.80
N ASN A 604 -32.47 -27.59 -15.86
CA ASN A 604 -31.85 -28.54 -14.93
C ASN A 604 -31.73 -28.01 -13.52
N THR A 605 -31.56 -28.93 -12.58
CA THR A 605 -31.30 -28.61 -11.17
C THR A 605 -29.91 -29.08 -10.78
N SER A 606 -29.33 -28.37 -9.86
CA SER A 606 -28.02 -28.72 -9.28
C SER A 606 -28.08 -28.61 -7.76
N LEU A 607 -27.81 -29.71 -7.08
CA LEU A 607 -27.58 -29.74 -5.62
C LEU A 607 -26.13 -30.11 -5.37
N ILE A 608 -25.34 -29.13 -4.88
CA ILE A 608 -23.92 -29.29 -4.70
C ILE A 608 -23.58 -29.27 -3.21
N ALA A 609 -22.70 -30.17 -2.80
CA ALA A 609 -22.02 -30.14 -1.52
C ALA A 609 -20.51 -30.02 -1.75
N GLY A 610 -19.87 -29.07 -1.10
CA GLY A 610 -18.45 -28.79 -1.24
C GLY A 610 -17.72 -28.70 0.09
N ILE A 611 -16.47 -29.16 0.13
CA ILE A 611 -15.55 -29.03 1.24
C ILE A 611 -14.24 -28.47 0.71
N ARG A 612 -13.66 -27.50 1.43
CA ARG A 612 -12.36 -26.92 1.07
C ARG A 612 -11.49 -26.72 2.31
N LEU A 613 -10.27 -27.18 2.22
CA LEU A 613 -9.20 -26.92 3.18
C LEU A 613 -8.16 -26.00 2.54
N THR A 614 -7.78 -24.94 3.25
CA THR A 614 -6.74 -24.01 2.80
C THR A 614 -5.72 -23.83 3.92
N TYR A 615 -4.45 -24.07 3.63
CA TYR A 615 -3.38 -23.99 4.61
C TYR A 615 -2.24 -23.10 4.16
N THR A 616 -1.91 -22.09 4.96
CA THR A 616 -0.72 -21.24 4.80
C THR A 616 0.15 -21.39 6.05
N PRO A 617 1.29 -22.09 5.99
CA PRO A 617 2.18 -22.25 7.14
C PRO A 617 2.69 -20.90 7.66
N CYS A 618 2.89 -20.78 8.97
CA CYS A 618 3.45 -19.60 9.61
C CYS A 618 2.79 -18.28 9.15
N TYR A 619 1.46 -18.26 9.10
CA TYR A 619 0.72 -17.10 8.62
C TYR A 619 0.64 -16.04 9.73
N PHE A 620 1.24 -14.89 9.49
CA PHE A 620 1.23 -13.75 10.41
C PHE A 620 -0.12 -13.06 10.38
N PHE A 621 -0.59 -12.65 11.53
CA PHE A 621 -1.85 -11.92 11.67
C PHE A 621 -1.73 -10.76 12.65
N THR A 622 -2.56 -9.76 12.46
CA THR A 622 -2.86 -8.70 13.42
C THR A 622 -4.29 -8.82 13.92
N VAL A 623 -4.55 -8.23 15.07
CA VAL A 623 -5.90 -8.13 15.62
C VAL A 623 -6.31 -6.66 15.61
N LYS A 624 -7.32 -6.31 14.80
CA LYS A 624 -7.92 -4.98 14.77
C LYS A 624 -9.40 -5.10 15.16
N ASN A 625 -9.85 -4.27 16.09
CA ASN A 625 -11.25 -4.28 16.55
C ASN A 625 -11.75 -5.69 16.94
N HIS A 626 -10.92 -6.47 17.64
CA HIS A 626 -11.20 -7.88 18.01
C HIS A 626 -11.36 -8.83 16.81
N GLN A 627 -10.92 -8.45 15.62
CA GLN A 627 -10.92 -9.30 14.43
C GLN A 627 -9.51 -9.68 14.04
N LYS A 628 -9.29 -10.96 13.74
CA LYS A 628 -8.04 -11.47 13.20
C LYS A 628 -7.94 -11.14 11.71
N GLN A 629 -6.86 -10.50 11.33
CA GLN A 629 -6.55 -10.18 9.94
C GLN A 629 -5.19 -10.78 9.58
N TYR A 630 -5.16 -11.67 8.61
CA TYR A 630 -3.91 -12.21 8.08
C TYR A 630 -3.18 -11.17 7.23
N GLU A 631 -1.86 -11.15 7.33
CA GLU A 631 -1.04 -10.16 6.63
C GLU A 631 -0.08 -10.78 5.62
N ARG A 632 0.80 -11.66 6.07
CA ARG A 632 1.82 -12.29 5.21
C ARG A 632 2.29 -13.63 5.72
N SER A 633 2.78 -14.45 4.81
CA SER A 633 3.57 -15.64 5.11
C SER A 633 4.77 -15.71 4.17
N ALA A 634 5.86 -16.33 4.63
CA ALA A 634 6.99 -16.70 3.77
C ALA A 634 6.74 -18.03 3.03
N TRP A 635 5.63 -18.71 3.32
CA TRP A 635 5.27 -19.99 2.75
C TRP A 635 4.13 -19.88 1.75
N PRO A 636 4.03 -20.78 0.80
CA PRO A 636 2.89 -20.82 -0.10
C PRO A 636 1.59 -21.19 0.63
N THR A 637 0.48 -20.83 0.00
CA THR A 637 -0.86 -21.28 0.39
C THR A 637 -1.19 -22.54 -0.40
N PHE A 638 -1.51 -23.60 0.32
CA PHE A 638 -2.00 -24.86 -0.23
C PHE A 638 -3.51 -24.92 -0.12
N SER A 639 -4.19 -25.49 -1.09
CA SER A 639 -5.63 -25.73 -1.06
C SER A 639 -5.97 -27.13 -1.60
N ILE A 640 -6.98 -27.73 -1.01
CA ILE A 640 -7.62 -28.94 -1.51
C ILE A 640 -9.14 -28.74 -1.42
N GLY A 641 -9.84 -29.02 -2.51
CA GLY A 641 -11.27 -28.87 -2.63
C GLY A 641 -11.90 -30.15 -3.18
N TYR A 642 -13.02 -30.57 -2.59
CA TYR A 642 -13.85 -31.64 -3.10
C TYR A 642 -15.28 -31.13 -3.23
N VAL A 643 -15.87 -31.35 -4.39
CA VAL A 643 -17.23 -30.94 -4.72
C VAL A 643 -18.01 -32.12 -5.30
N ARG A 644 -19.23 -32.31 -4.82
CA ARG A 644 -20.13 -33.38 -5.28
C ARG A 644 -21.50 -32.83 -5.62
N GLY A 645 -21.95 -33.11 -6.85
CA GLY A 645 -23.33 -32.94 -7.31
C GLY A 645 -24.17 -34.12 -6.85
N LEU A 646 -25.20 -33.83 -6.07
CA LEU A 646 -26.10 -34.81 -5.49
C LEU A 646 -27.38 -34.95 -6.35
N PRO A 647 -27.97 -36.14 -6.45
CA PRO A 647 -29.21 -36.29 -7.19
C PRO A 647 -30.36 -35.54 -6.54
N THR A 648 -31.27 -35.02 -7.37
CA THR A 648 -32.54 -34.41 -6.98
C THR A 648 -33.69 -35.18 -7.64
N ASP A 649 -34.94 -34.86 -7.32
CA ASP A 649 -36.12 -35.48 -7.93
C ASP A 649 -36.40 -34.94 -9.33
N ALA A 650 -35.63 -33.98 -9.83
CA ALA A 650 -35.77 -33.43 -11.17
C ALA A 650 -35.27 -34.44 -12.25
N THR A 651 -35.91 -34.41 -13.44
CA THR A 651 -35.54 -35.26 -14.57
C THR A 651 -34.09 -35.03 -14.98
N TYR A 652 -33.64 -33.78 -15.00
CA TYR A 652 -32.28 -33.39 -15.33
C TYR A 652 -31.60 -32.81 -14.09
N THR A 653 -30.57 -33.49 -13.55
CA THR A 653 -29.89 -33.11 -12.34
C THR A 653 -28.39 -33.30 -12.42
N SER A 654 -27.59 -32.35 -11.93
CA SER A 654 -26.14 -32.44 -11.94
C SER A 654 -25.63 -33.55 -10.99
N ARG A 655 -24.93 -34.56 -11.56
CA ARG A 655 -24.34 -35.70 -10.83
C ARG A 655 -22.87 -35.87 -11.18
N PHE A 656 -22.02 -35.27 -10.40
CA PHE A 656 -20.58 -35.30 -10.63
C PHE A 656 -19.81 -35.28 -9.34
N GLU A 657 -18.54 -35.63 -9.40
CA GLU A 657 -17.59 -35.46 -8.31
C GLU A 657 -16.32 -34.82 -8.87
N ARG A 658 -15.84 -33.78 -8.21
CA ARG A 658 -14.66 -33.04 -8.63
C ARG A 658 -13.70 -32.85 -7.45
N LEU A 659 -12.42 -33.14 -7.69
CA LEU A 659 -11.33 -32.89 -6.76
C LEU A 659 -10.39 -31.87 -7.38
N ASP A 660 -9.96 -30.87 -6.61
CA ASP A 660 -8.95 -29.89 -7.01
C ASP A 660 -7.92 -29.66 -5.91
N ILE A 661 -6.68 -29.43 -6.33
CA ILE A 661 -5.57 -29.06 -5.47
C ILE A 661 -4.91 -27.79 -6.02
N GLY A 662 -4.43 -26.97 -5.14
CA GLY A 662 -3.81 -25.71 -5.54
C GLY A 662 -2.64 -25.31 -4.65
N ILE A 663 -1.69 -24.61 -5.25
CA ILE A 663 -0.60 -23.94 -4.55
C ILE A 663 -0.44 -22.53 -5.12
N LYS A 664 -0.34 -21.52 -4.26
CA LYS A 664 -0.06 -20.15 -4.68
C LYS A 664 0.79 -19.39 -3.69
N GLN A 665 1.61 -18.48 -4.21
CA GLN A 665 2.43 -17.62 -3.38
C GLN A 665 2.73 -16.30 -4.09
N ASN A 666 2.84 -15.23 -3.30
CA ASN A 666 3.39 -13.95 -3.73
C ASN A 666 4.62 -13.63 -2.90
N ILE A 667 5.77 -13.52 -3.57
CA ILE A 667 7.10 -13.34 -2.98
C ILE A 667 7.60 -11.94 -3.33
N LYS A 668 7.86 -11.13 -2.33
CA LYS A 668 8.59 -9.87 -2.52
C LYS A 668 10.10 -10.17 -2.57
N LEU A 669 10.70 -9.97 -3.73
CA LEU A 669 12.13 -10.18 -4.00
C LEU A 669 12.93 -8.89 -3.77
N GLY A 670 12.82 -8.30 -2.58
CA GLY A 670 13.39 -6.99 -2.27
C GLY A 670 12.35 -5.88 -2.28
N LEU A 671 12.81 -4.64 -2.50
CA LEU A 671 11.95 -3.46 -2.45
C LEU A 671 11.16 -3.25 -3.75
N PHE A 672 11.71 -3.68 -4.89
CA PHE A 672 11.25 -3.30 -6.23
C PHE A 672 10.67 -4.47 -7.03
N ASP A 673 10.94 -5.68 -6.61
CA ASP A 673 10.61 -6.87 -7.37
C ASP A 673 9.60 -7.73 -6.62
N SER A 674 8.65 -8.28 -7.35
CA SER A 674 7.71 -9.27 -6.84
C SER A 674 7.56 -10.41 -7.82
N PHE A 675 7.49 -11.61 -7.29
CA PHE A 675 7.24 -12.82 -8.04
C PHE A 675 6.01 -13.51 -7.46
N SER A 676 5.02 -13.77 -8.28
CA SER A 676 3.85 -14.55 -7.89
C SER A 676 3.68 -15.74 -8.81
N TYR A 677 3.25 -16.84 -8.21
CA TYR A 677 2.88 -18.03 -8.96
C TYR A 677 1.62 -18.66 -8.37
N SER A 678 0.85 -19.30 -9.23
CA SER A 678 -0.25 -20.17 -8.84
C SER A 678 -0.25 -21.39 -9.75
N VAL A 679 -0.47 -22.56 -9.16
CA VAL A 679 -0.67 -23.83 -9.87
C VAL A 679 -1.92 -24.47 -9.30
N ASN A 680 -2.82 -24.89 -10.17
CA ASN A 680 -4.03 -25.61 -9.82
C ASN A 680 -4.18 -26.82 -10.73
N ALA A 681 -4.44 -27.96 -10.13
CA ALA A 681 -4.73 -29.19 -10.83
C ALA A 681 -6.02 -29.80 -10.28
N GLY A 682 -6.79 -30.45 -11.12
CA GLY A 682 -7.98 -31.13 -10.69
C GLY A 682 -8.49 -32.13 -11.68
N GLN A 683 -9.49 -32.86 -11.23
CA GLN A 683 -10.13 -33.91 -12.01
C GLN A 683 -11.57 -34.11 -11.59
N PHE A 684 -12.41 -34.38 -12.59
CA PHE A 684 -13.74 -34.95 -12.35
C PHE A 684 -13.61 -36.45 -12.14
N LEU A 685 -13.88 -36.90 -10.92
CA LEU A 685 -13.83 -38.32 -10.54
C LEU A 685 -15.03 -39.09 -11.07
N SER A 686 -16.18 -38.41 -11.19
CA SER A 686 -17.41 -38.95 -11.75
C SER A 686 -18.09 -37.84 -12.57
N ARG A 687 -18.74 -38.26 -13.68
CA ARG A 687 -19.40 -37.38 -14.66
C ARG A 687 -20.67 -38.00 -15.19
N LYS A 688 -21.53 -38.51 -14.30
CA LYS A 688 -22.74 -39.24 -14.72
C LYS A 688 -23.70 -38.34 -15.49
N GLU A 689 -23.85 -37.07 -15.00
CA GLU A 689 -24.72 -36.07 -15.59
C GLU A 689 -24.14 -34.69 -15.23
N ILE A 690 -23.70 -33.97 -16.24
CA ILE A 690 -22.97 -32.72 -16.04
C ILE A 690 -23.34 -31.72 -17.14
N TYR A 691 -23.67 -30.49 -16.73
CA TYR A 691 -24.09 -29.43 -17.61
C TYR A 691 -23.01 -28.35 -17.70
N PHE A 692 -23.08 -27.49 -18.71
CA PHE A 692 -22.05 -26.51 -18.99
C PHE A 692 -21.66 -25.60 -17.78
N PRO A 693 -22.58 -25.12 -16.92
CA PRO A 693 -22.23 -24.36 -15.72
C PRO A 693 -21.44 -25.17 -14.69
N ASP A 694 -21.49 -26.52 -14.73
CA ASP A 694 -20.73 -27.36 -13.80
C ASP A 694 -19.28 -27.61 -14.25
N TYR A 695 -18.94 -27.31 -15.52
CA TYR A 695 -17.60 -27.51 -16.06
C TYR A 695 -16.59 -26.68 -15.32
N MET A 696 -15.35 -27.04 -15.38
CA MET A 696 -14.27 -26.15 -14.95
C MET A 696 -13.98 -25.15 -16.06
N HIS A 697 -14.32 -23.90 -15.79
CA HIS A 697 -14.03 -22.78 -16.68
C HIS A 697 -12.75 -22.07 -16.26
N PHE A 698 -11.94 -21.66 -17.24
CA PHE A 698 -10.72 -20.89 -17.03
C PHE A 698 -10.96 -19.49 -17.55
N THR A 699 -10.96 -18.51 -16.64
CA THR A 699 -11.28 -17.12 -16.97
C THR A 699 -10.31 -16.54 -17.98
N THR A 700 -10.85 -15.92 -19.03
CA THR A 700 -10.09 -15.23 -20.07
C THR A 700 -10.46 -13.75 -20.09
N ILE A 701 -9.50 -12.89 -20.41
CA ILE A 701 -9.76 -11.48 -20.66
C ILE A 701 -10.27 -11.36 -22.09
N GLY A 702 -11.57 -11.36 -22.27
CA GLY A 702 -12.22 -11.34 -23.60
C GLY A 702 -12.04 -9.99 -24.35
N TRP A 703 -11.71 -8.91 -23.63
CA TRP A 703 -11.61 -7.56 -24.14
C TRP A 703 -10.18 -7.00 -24.13
N VAL A 704 -10.00 -5.84 -24.79
CA VAL A 704 -8.74 -5.06 -24.69
C VAL A 704 -8.50 -4.58 -23.26
N TYR A 705 -9.57 -4.39 -22.49
CA TYR A 705 -9.57 -3.83 -21.15
C TYR A 705 -9.97 -4.87 -20.11
N SER A 706 -9.27 -4.88 -18.96
CA SER A 706 -9.56 -5.68 -17.78
C SER A 706 -9.55 -4.85 -16.51
N THR A 707 -10.39 -5.21 -15.55
CA THR A 707 -10.37 -4.67 -14.19
C THR A 707 -9.32 -5.35 -13.29
N ASP A 708 -8.82 -6.53 -13.69
CA ASP A 708 -7.77 -7.24 -12.99
C ASP A 708 -6.38 -6.80 -13.44
N ARG A 709 -5.42 -6.83 -12.54
CA ARG A 709 -4.01 -6.44 -12.76
C ARG A 709 -3.18 -7.54 -13.42
N PHE A 710 -3.75 -8.33 -14.30
CA PHE A 710 -3.08 -9.48 -14.90
C PHE A 710 -2.61 -10.51 -13.85
N SER A 711 -3.48 -10.86 -12.89
CA SER A 711 -3.11 -11.74 -11.78
C SER A 711 -3.07 -13.22 -12.17
N GLU A 712 -4.20 -13.82 -12.47
CA GLU A 712 -4.32 -15.25 -12.72
C GLU A 712 -5.01 -15.61 -14.04
N ASP A 713 -5.76 -14.69 -14.66
CA ASP A 713 -6.55 -14.93 -15.85
C ASP A 713 -5.71 -15.10 -17.11
N PHE A 714 -6.25 -15.80 -18.10
CA PHE A 714 -5.66 -15.89 -19.43
C PHE A 714 -5.90 -14.61 -20.22
N PHE A 715 -4.90 -14.20 -20.98
CA PHE A 715 -4.92 -12.94 -21.73
C PHE A 715 -5.50 -13.06 -23.13
N LEU A 716 -5.56 -14.26 -23.63
CA LEU A 716 -5.95 -14.59 -25.01
C LEU A 716 -7.12 -15.56 -24.97
N GLY A 717 -7.68 -15.81 -26.13
CA GLY A 717 -8.89 -16.64 -26.25
C GLY A 717 -10.17 -15.83 -26.12
N GLU A 718 -11.26 -16.47 -26.48
CA GLU A 718 -12.62 -15.94 -26.31
C GLU A 718 -13.18 -16.42 -24.97
N TYR A 719 -14.21 -15.73 -24.45
CA TYR A 719 -14.93 -16.23 -23.29
C TYR A 719 -15.43 -17.67 -23.56
N TYR A 720 -15.33 -18.54 -22.58
CA TYR A 720 -15.66 -19.97 -22.62
C TYR A 720 -14.82 -20.83 -23.56
N ALA A 721 -13.81 -20.28 -24.25
CA ALA A 721 -12.90 -21.11 -25.06
C ALA A 721 -12.14 -22.14 -24.21
N TRP A 722 -11.83 -21.75 -22.98
CA TRP A 722 -11.07 -22.57 -22.07
C TRP A 722 -11.96 -23.17 -20.97
N HIS A 723 -12.37 -24.40 -21.16
CA HIS A 723 -13.14 -25.19 -20.18
C HIS A 723 -12.84 -26.68 -20.31
N THR A 724 -13.16 -27.42 -19.27
CA THR A 724 -13.08 -28.91 -19.33
C THR A 724 -14.09 -29.55 -18.38
N LYS A 725 -14.51 -30.72 -18.71
CA LYS A 725 -15.29 -31.66 -17.87
C LYS A 725 -14.47 -32.87 -17.42
N ASP A 726 -13.18 -32.87 -17.64
CA ASP A 726 -12.27 -34.00 -17.33
C ASP A 726 -11.23 -33.62 -16.31
N LYS A 727 -10.02 -33.53 -16.67
CA LYS A 727 -8.86 -33.14 -15.80
C LYS A 727 -8.13 -31.98 -16.37
N TRP A 728 -7.45 -31.25 -15.49
CA TRP A 728 -6.71 -30.06 -15.88
C TRP A 728 -5.45 -29.85 -15.05
N LEU A 729 -4.54 -29.12 -15.63
CA LEU A 729 -3.41 -28.48 -14.96
C LEU A 729 -3.32 -27.04 -15.46
N ARG A 730 -3.47 -26.08 -14.53
CA ARG A 730 -3.33 -24.65 -14.80
C ARG A 730 -2.16 -24.10 -14.03
N GLY A 731 -1.36 -23.26 -14.69
CA GLY A 731 -0.26 -22.52 -14.08
C GLY A 731 -0.29 -21.03 -14.45
N ALA A 732 0.04 -20.16 -13.50
CA ALA A 732 0.25 -18.75 -13.75
C ALA A 732 1.49 -18.27 -13.02
N ILE A 733 2.33 -17.48 -13.71
CA ILE A 733 3.49 -16.82 -13.14
C ILE A 733 3.47 -15.35 -13.52
N ASN A 734 3.84 -14.49 -12.57
CA ASN A 734 4.04 -13.06 -12.82
C ASN A 734 5.29 -12.61 -12.10
N TYR A 735 6.16 -11.91 -12.81
CA TYR A 735 7.32 -11.22 -12.27
C TYR A 735 7.20 -9.74 -12.58
N ASN A 736 7.07 -8.93 -11.55
CA ASN A 736 7.02 -7.48 -11.68
C ASN A 736 8.28 -6.88 -11.10
N SER A 737 8.86 -5.94 -11.83
CA SER A 737 10.09 -5.27 -11.44
C SER A 737 10.08 -3.81 -11.88
N ALA A 738 10.74 -2.97 -11.12
CA ALA A 738 10.99 -1.60 -11.55
C ALA A 738 12.00 -1.51 -12.70
N PHE A 739 12.74 -2.60 -13.04
CA PHE A 739 13.84 -2.63 -14.00
C PHE A 739 13.99 -3.97 -14.69
N LEU A 740 13.34 -4.15 -15.84
CA LEU A 740 13.53 -5.36 -16.64
C LEU A 740 14.28 -5.08 -17.95
N LEU A 741 13.59 -4.53 -18.94
CA LEU A 741 14.08 -4.34 -20.30
C LEU A 741 14.06 -2.87 -20.72
N LEU A 742 12.87 -2.24 -20.74
CA LEU A 742 12.71 -0.89 -21.30
C LEU A 742 13.41 0.17 -20.45
N LYS A 743 13.38 0.04 -19.14
CA LYS A 743 14.10 0.97 -18.26
C LYS A 743 15.62 0.88 -18.31
N ARG A 744 16.18 -0.09 -19.01
CA ARG A 744 17.61 -0.12 -19.33
C ARG A 744 17.96 0.80 -20.50
N LEU A 745 16.96 1.22 -21.28
CA LEU A 745 17.16 2.18 -22.36
C LEU A 745 17.32 3.61 -21.79
N PRO A 746 18.32 4.38 -22.23
CA PRO A 746 18.66 5.67 -21.62
C PRO A 746 17.52 6.67 -21.56
N PHE A 747 16.64 6.70 -22.56
CA PHE A 747 15.50 7.63 -22.64
C PHE A 747 14.30 7.21 -21.80
N MET A 748 14.24 5.94 -21.33
CA MET A 748 13.15 5.41 -20.50
C MET A 748 13.50 5.29 -19.00
N GLN A 749 14.75 5.50 -18.64
CA GLN A 749 15.21 5.33 -17.26
C GLN A 749 14.51 6.24 -16.25
N ASN A 750 14.14 7.45 -16.65
CA ASN A 750 13.49 8.46 -15.80
C ASN A 750 11.96 8.35 -15.75
N MET A 751 11.38 7.35 -16.42
CA MET A 751 9.92 7.15 -16.38
C MET A 751 9.49 6.38 -15.11
N THR A 752 8.28 6.64 -14.64
CA THR A 752 7.76 6.10 -13.36
C THR A 752 7.01 4.78 -13.49
N PHE A 753 7.05 4.10 -14.64
CA PHE A 753 6.36 2.82 -14.82
C PHE A 753 7.16 1.63 -14.25
N ASP A 754 6.44 0.59 -13.86
CA ASP A 754 6.98 -0.74 -13.56
C ASP A 754 6.80 -1.66 -14.76
N GLU A 755 7.64 -2.67 -14.87
CA GLU A 755 7.63 -3.65 -15.95
C GLU A 755 7.21 -5.02 -15.41
N GLY A 756 6.50 -5.81 -16.21
CA GLY A 756 6.07 -7.14 -15.83
C GLY A 756 6.27 -8.18 -16.92
N ILE A 757 6.66 -9.38 -16.50
CA ILE A 757 6.67 -10.58 -17.34
C ILE A 757 5.60 -11.52 -16.81
N HIS A 758 4.80 -12.06 -17.72
CA HIS A 758 3.67 -12.90 -17.40
C HIS A 758 3.74 -14.21 -18.18
N GLY A 759 3.44 -15.30 -17.52
CA GLY A 759 3.31 -16.61 -18.15
C GLY A 759 2.03 -17.31 -17.69
N ARG A 760 1.35 -17.99 -18.61
CA ARG A 760 0.18 -18.82 -18.35
C ARG A 760 0.38 -20.17 -19.01
N TYR A 761 -0.11 -21.18 -18.34
CA TYR A 761 -0.10 -22.53 -18.86
C TYR A 761 -1.46 -23.21 -18.58
N LEU A 762 -1.99 -23.92 -19.56
CA LEU A 762 -3.17 -24.74 -19.42
C LEU A 762 -2.97 -26.06 -20.15
N TRP A 763 -3.30 -27.12 -19.46
CA TRP A 763 -3.40 -28.43 -20.07
C TRP A 763 -4.74 -29.07 -19.71
N THR A 764 -5.45 -29.52 -20.71
CA THR A 764 -6.64 -30.40 -20.59
C THR A 764 -6.58 -31.46 -21.68
N PRO A 765 -7.32 -32.60 -21.56
CA PRO A 765 -7.35 -33.59 -22.62
C PRO A 765 -7.88 -33.06 -23.96
N GLU A 766 -8.84 -32.11 -23.92
CA GLU A 766 -9.46 -31.54 -25.10
C GLU A 766 -8.57 -30.47 -25.77
N ILE A 767 -7.97 -29.61 -25.01
CA ILE A 767 -7.19 -28.48 -25.51
C ILE A 767 -5.75 -28.92 -25.84
N GLY A 768 -5.21 -29.89 -25.10
CA GLY A 768 -3.79 -30.20 -25.09
C GLY A 768 -2.98 -29.16 -24.33
N ASN A 769 -1.74 -28.95 -24.72
CA ASN A 769 -0.88 -27.93 -24.12
C ASN A 769 -1.17 -26.54 -24.71
N TYR A 770 -1.45 -25.57 -23.87
CA TYR A 770 -1.62 -24.18 -24.24
C TYR A 770 -0.79 -23.29 -23.32
N MET A 771 -0.11 -22.31 -23.87
CA MET A 771 0.77 -21.40 -23.13
C MET A 771 0.62 -19.97 -23.63
N GLU A 772 0.65 -19.01 -22.71
CA GLU A 772 0.73 -17.59 -23.02
C GLU A 772 1.97 -16.97 -22.36
N CYS A 773 2.64 -16.10 -23.09
CA CYS A 773 3.72 -15.29 -22.58
C CYS A 773 3.41 -13.81 -22.84
N GLY A 774 3.75 -12.94 -21.92
CA GLY A 774 3.50 -11.53 -22.08
C GLY A 774 4.46 -10.63 -21.35
N TYR A 775 4.53 -9.40 -21.85
CA TYR A 775 5.28 -8.31 -21.26
C TYR A 775 4.37 -7.11 -21.07
N SER A 776 4.45 -6.47 -19.91
CA SER A 776 3.62 -5.33 -19.57
C SER A 776 4.42 -4.20 -18.98
N ILE A 777 3.91 -2.98 -19.17
CA ILE A 777 4.33 -1.75 -18.50
C ILE A 777 3.15 -1.19 -17.72
N GLY A 778 3.38 -0.62 -16.55
CA GLY A 778 2.30 -0.09 -15.72
C GLY A 778 2.72 1.06 -14.82
N LEU A 779 1.77 1.90 -14.47
CA LEU A 779 1.91 2.94 -13.46
C LEU A 779 1.54 2.35 -12.11
N GLN A 780 2.50 1.65 -11.48
CA GLN A 780 2.34 1.03 -10.15
C GLN A 780 1.00 0.31 -9.95
N GLU A 781 0.10 0.92 -9.20
CA GLU A 781 -1.19 0.33 -8.84
C GLU A 781 -2.36 0.78 -9.73
N TYR A 782 -2.14 1.73 -10.64
CA TYR A 782 -3.24 2.41 -11.33
C TYR A 782 -3.59 1.83 -12.70
N SER A 783 -2.61 1.44 -13.49
CA SER A 783 -2.87 0.93 -14.83
C SER A 783 -1.72 0.09 -15.37
N ARG A 784 -2.02 -0.87 -16.23
CA ARG A 784 -1.03 -1.68 -16.96
C ARG A 784 -1.43 -1.84 -18.42
N LEU A 785 -0.45 -1.77 -19.30
CA LEU A 785 -0.56 -2.08 -20.72
C LEU A 785 0.38 -3.24 -21.03
N GLY A 786 -0.12 -4.30 -21.65
CA GLY A 786 0.68 -5.47 -21.95
C GLY A 786 0.44 -6.00 -23.34
N VAL A 787 1.45 -6.66 -23.88
CA VAL A 787 1.41 -7.43 -25.12
C VAL A 787 1.59 -8.89 -24.77
N PHE A 788 0.69 -9.74 -25.27
CA PHE A 788 0.61 -11.17 -24.96
C PHE A 788 0.57 -11.99 -26.21
N VAL A 789 1.29 -13.12 -26.20
CA VAL A 789 1.40 -14.06 -27.31
C VAL A 789 1.03 -15.44 -26.83
N GLY A 790 0.20 -16.13 -27.58
CA GLY A 790 -0.30 -17.50 -27.32
C GLY A 790 0.33 -18.54 -28.20
N PHE A 791 0.56 -19.69 -27.61
CA PHE A 791 1.12 -20.88 -28.27
C PHE A 791 0.34 -22.12 -27.87
N ASN A 792 0.13 -23.01 -28.80
CA ASN A 792 -0.34 -24.36 -28.54
C ASN A 792 0.59 -25.41 -29.16
N ARG A 793 0.16 -26.68 -29.21
CA ARG A 793 0.93 -27.77 -29.81
C ARG A 793 1.27 -27.57 -31.30
N HIS A 794 0.56 -26.70 -32.00
CA HIS A 794 0.77 -26.37 -33.41
C HIS A 794 1.62 -25.11 -33.62
N GLY A 795 2.13 -24.52 -32.55
CA GLY A 795 2.96 -23.30 -32.56
C GLY A 795 2.19 -22.04 -32.19
N TYR A 796 2.62 -20.91 -32.77
CA TYR A 796 2.01 -19.62 -32.58
C TYR A 796 0.51 -19.58 -32.93
N GLN A 797 -0.29 -18.93 -32.12
CA GLN A 797 -1.72 -18.78 -32.32
C GLN A 797 -2.12 -17.32 -32.58
N GLU A 798 -1.89 -16.48 -31.63
CA GLU A 798 -2.32 -15.07 -31.70
C GLU A 798 -1.49 -14.15 -30.80
N ILE A 799 -1.53 -12.86 -31.13
CA ILE A 799 -0.96 -11.79 -30.32
C ILE A 799 -2.04 -10.74 -30.04
N LYS A 800 -2.15 -10.30 -28.79
CA LYS A 800 -3.10 -9.25 -28.41
C LYS A 800 -2.48 -8.25 -27.44
N VAL A 801 -2.96 -7.02 -27.52
CA VAL A 801 -2.69 -5.97 -26.54
C VAL A 801 -3.80 -5.98 -25.48
N ARG A 802 -3.44 -5.88 -24.21
CA ARG A 802 -4.36 -5.83 -23.07
C ARG A 802 -4.02 -4.64 -22.19
N MET A 803 -5.07 -4.00 -21.68
CA MET A 803 -4.94 -2.89 -20.74
C MET A 803 -5.67 -3.28 -19.46
N ALA A 804 -4.99 -3.20 -18.33
CA ALA A 804 -5.59 -3.35 -17.01
C ALA A 804 -5.76 -1.97 -16.37
N LEU A 805 -6.97 -1.68 -15.95
CA LEU A 805 -7.33 -0.50 -15.17
C LEU A 805 -8.13 -1.00 -13.95
N PRO A 806 -7.51 -1.18 -12.78
CA PRO A 806 -8.20 -1.67 -11.59
C PRO A 806 -9.15 -0.60 -11.03
N LEU A 807 -10.12 -0.20 -11.83
CA LEU A 807 -11.23 0.65 -11.44
C LEU A 807 -12.26 -0.22 -10.71
N GLN A 808 -11.92 -0.72 -9.55
CA GLN A 808 -12.94 -1.27 -8.68
C GLN A 808 -13.83 -0.12 -8.20
N VAL A 809 -15.09 -0.17 -8.53
CA VAL A 809 -16.10 0.82 -8.11
C VAL A 809 -16.04 1.05 -6.59
N LYS A 810 -15.76 0.01 -5.82
CA LYS A 810 -15.54 0.09 -4.36
C LYS A 810 -14.30 0.88 -3.96
N GLU A 811 -13.20 0.78 -4.69
CA GLU A 811 -11.99 1.57 -4.40
C GLU A 811 -12.15 3.03 -4.83
N PHE A 812 -12.80 3.28 -5.96
CA PHE A 812 -13.12 4.63 -6.42
C PHE A 812 -14.09 5.33 -5.44
N LYS A 813 -15.11 4.61 -4.97
CA LYS A 813 -16.05 5.06 -3.92
C LYS A 813 -15.31 5.37 -2.62
N LYS A 814 -14.36 4.53 -2.21
CA LYS A 814 -13.55 4.73 -1.00
C LYS A 814 -12.62 5.94 -1.11
N ILE A 815 -11.93 6.09 -2.23
CA ILE A 815 -11.09 7.26 -2.51
C ILE A 815 -11.95 8.54 -2.49
N PHE A 816 -13.07 8.53 -3.19
CA PHE A 816 -13.96 9.70 -3.24
C PHE A 816 -14.62 10.00 -1.89
N GLN A 817 -15.00 8.98 -1.11
CA GLN A 817 -15.53 9.15 0.25
C GLN A 817 -14.46 9.59 1.27
N GLU A 818 -13.19 9.24 1.07
CA GLU A 818 -12.08 9.75 1.87
C GLU A 818 -11.76 11.22 1.53
N TYR A 819 -12.01 11.66 0.29
CA TYR A 819 -11.88 13.06 -0.11
C TYR A 819 -13.10 13.92 0.23
N THR A 820 -14.27 13.33 0.46
CA THR A 820 -15.52 14.05 0.79
C THR A 820 -15.88 14.00 2.27
N LYS A 821 -15.12 13.27 3.09
CA LYS A 821 -15.16 13.27 4.57
C LYS A 821 -14.08 14.17 5.12
#